data_c03d94d7c8a94d6ff6cddc2e4c17bed0
#
_entry.id   c03d94d7c8a94d6ff6cddc2e4c17bed0
#
_cell.length_a   1.000
_cell.length_b   1.000
_cell.length_c   1.000
_cell.angle_alpha   90.00
_cell.angle_beta   90.00
_cell.angle_gamma   90.00
#
_symmetry.space_group_name_H-M   'P 1'
#
loop_
_entity.id
_entity.type
_entity.pdbx_description
1 polymer ?
#
loop_
_entity_poly.entity_id
_entity_poly.type
_entity_poly.pdbx_seq_one_letter_code
_entity_poly.pdbx_strand_id
1 'polypeptide(L)'
;MEQKILRGTILLIILGIGICVFKEIIVSVNWQKKNVNEIIKIKSIAAEDSSDIENIYYISANGKSLDGKSPDNPMSLETANKMQFTTKDKILFKKGDIFFGQINFSINDIDDESLVYIGSYGEGEKPIISVSKIIDDVNSWEEYEKNNIYRVDLTDYSKFYGLRENDENSCNIGFWKDEKGNIYGNAKKNFSNLKNEEDFFCDGKYFYLKSSINPKTKYGKIFLSTKYDNIRVSNNTEIDGIRIEFSSSHAIAKRTYPIKNVYIHNCKISDIGGSFQYGLNGTSTTRYGNAIEFWCGASNVLIENNLITNIYDACITLQGTDGEFNDILIQNNILLNSCYPFELWASQNAKSMYNITICNNYVINQGKGWGQEVRKNPYNSANFVFYEFSQNVKIDIEIHNNYFINSLREYYILNSTKERLLKYTKIYCNKYFYIQNTFVLNDLKEDVESYLGQNKIDQNSTFKLLTDAQVQQISNPEILNSNDYNEIKTYYENLEKEFEYTELKQEIIEKYNNFLVSNETLLSPIKNINNNINSIIGRIEDMTLDTTNEASLKEIINIVYSVESNIIGANVNKNITTTEMIKLINELNELAQNMDIIYSKVKISNLYDKNEITENIQESQNYINSNKDLEIDNLVELSKIGNEISNKETTTYADYLYSITLSNWTDNVLNTKIKDYIAQNPVTIKYSETNITNKSAKATIKTNAEIQITNNSNSKEYVFDQNGSFTFEYKIKGQAKQITAKVTNIDKTSPIINGVIDGKLYTSKITPTITDENLNTIKLILNGEEVKNFKSGTTLIEEGFYTLTATDKAGNKTQISFQIMENNNRNYIIQDNIIKNISEQTKKSDFDNKLKLEITYKIARNDEEINEKDNIATGDILTTSAGDKYTLIVTGDLNKDGKLNLKDLVKMRKYFLDGNNLDENEILAADCNFDGKINLKDLVKMRLMLLNQDATK
;
A
#
# COMPACT_ATOMS: atom_id res chain seq x y z
N MET A 1 39.36 -46.84 -14.45
CA MET A 1 39.91 -45.47 -14.47
C MET A 1 38.91 -44.47 -15.07
N GLU A 2 38.21 -44.83 -16.15
CA GLU A 2 37.20 -43.96 -16.82
C GLU A 2 35.99 -43.64 -15.93
N GLN A 3 35.48 -44.56 -15.13
CA GLN A 3 34.38 -44.30 -14.21
C GLN A 3 34.74 -43.32 -13.07
N LYS A 4 36.01 -43.27 -12.65
CA LYS A 4 36.45 -42.26 -11.65
C LYS A 4 36.59 -40.87 -12.25
N ILE A 5 36.94 -40.79 -13.53
CA ILE A 5 37.02 -39.49 -14.26
C ILE A 5 35.64 -38.97 -14.51
N LEU A 6 34.67 -39.80 -14.93
CA LEU A 6 33.29 -39.41 -15.14
C LEU A 6 32.61 -38.91 -13.85
N ARG A 7 32.81 -39.61 -12.73
CA ARG A 7 32.30 -39.18 -11.40
C ARG A 7 32.95 -37.88 -10.91
N GLY A 8 34.25 -37.69 -11.19
CA GLY A 8 34.93 -36.42 -10.88
C GLY A 8 34.44 -35.25 -11.72
N THR A 9 34.07 -35.50 -12.98
CA THR A 9 33.56 -34.47 -13.89
C THR A 9 32.12 -34.08 -13.55
N ILE A 10 31.26 -35.01 -13.20
CA ILE A 10 29.87 -34.74 -12.76
C ILE A 10 29.87 -34.00 -11.41
N LEU A 11 30.72 -34.41 -10.45
CA LEU A 11 30.86 -33.72 -9.17
C LEU A 11 31.39 -32.28 -9.33
N LEU A 12 32.29 -32.04 -10.29
CA LEU A 12 32.77 -30.70 -10.64
C LEU A 12 31.71 -29.82 -11.31
N ILE A 13 30.80 -30.40 -12.11
CA ILE A 13 29.70 -29.71 -12.73
C ILE A 13 28.64 -29.34 -11.67
N ILE A 14 28.28 -30.24 -10.77
CA ILE A 14 27.31 -29.99 -9.69
C ILE A 14 27.87 -28.97 -8.68
N LEU A 15 29.13 -29.06 -8.30
CA LEU A 15 29.82 -28.05 -7.49
C LEU A 15 29.94 -26.71 -8.25
N GLY A 16 30.17 -26.74 -9.58
CA GLY A 16 30.23 -25.56 -10.41
C GLY A 16 28.88 -24.81 -10.48
N ILE A 17 27.77 -25.54 -10.63
CA ILE A 17 26.42 -24.99 -10.67
C ILE A 17 26.04 -24.44 -9.27
N GLY A 18 26.29 -25.16 -8.20
CA GLY A 18 26.03 -24.70 -6.83
C GLY A 18 26.84 -23.45 -6.45
N ILE A 19 28.13 -23.40 -6.87
CA ILE A 19 28.98 -22.23 -6.63
C ILE A 19 28.57 -21.04 -7.50
N CYS A 20 28.09 -21.27 -8.74
CA CYS A 20 27.57 -20.19 -9.58
C CYS A 20 26.29 -19.60 -8.97
N VAL A 21 25.33 -20.41 -8.56
CA VAL A 21 24.08 -19.93 -7.93
C VAL A 21 24.37 -19.19 -6.61
N PHE A 22 25.28 -19.69 -5.77
CA PHE A 22 25.67 -18.98 -4.54
C PHE A 22 26.49 -17.70 -4.81
N LYS A 23 27.37 -17.70 -5.82
CA LYS A 23 28.05 -16.49 -6.26
C LYS A 23 27.10 -15.45 -6.85
N GLU A 24 26.11 -15.87 -7.62
CA GLU A 24 25.12 -14.98 -8.22
C GLU A 24 24.20 -14.35 -7.16
N ILE A 25 23.78 -15.10 -6.14
CA ILE A 25 23.01 -14.55 -5.01
C ILE A 25 23.87 -13.57 -4.19
N ILE A 26 25.13 -13.88 -3.91
CA ILE A 26 26.02 -12.97 -3.19
C ILE A 26 26.39 -11.75 -4.04
N VAL A 27 26.59 -11.94 -5.34
CA VAL A 27 26.87 -10.84 -6.29
C VAL A 27 25.65 -9.96 -6.44
N SER A 28 24.44 -10.51 -6.58
CA SER A 28 23.22 -9.71 -6.70
C SER A 28 22.90 -8.91 -5.41
N VAL A 29 23.05 -9.53 -4.23
CA VAL A 29 22.81 -8.85 -2.94
C VAL A 29 23.87 -7.80 -2.63
N ASN A 30 25.14 -8.07 -2.94
CA ASN A 30 26.21 -7.09 -2.76
C ASN A 30 26.16 -5.97 -3.83
N TRP A 31 25.65 -6.30 -5.03
CA TRP A 31 25.52 -5.35 -6.10
C TRP A 31 24.34 -4.38 -5.88
N GLN A 32 23.21 -4.88 -5.41
CA GLN A 32 22.07 -4.02 -5.02
C GLN A 32 22.46 -2.98 -3.96
N LYS A 33 23.22 -3.37 -2.92
CA LYS A 33 23.69 -2.42 -1.91
C LYS A 33 24.71 -1.40 -2.46
N LYS A 34 25.54 -1.79 -3.40
CA LYS A 34 26.56 -0.91 -3.96
C LYS A 34 25.96 0.15 -4.89
N ASN A 35 24.99 -0.24 -5.74
CA ASN A 35 24.44 0.66 -6.74
C ASN A 35 23.44 1.69 -6.21
N VAL A 36 22.59 1.35 -5.25
CA VAL A 36 21.69 2.32 -4.63
C VAL A 36 22.48 3.46 -3.99
N ASN A 37 23.53 3.14 -3.27
CA ASN A 37 24.39 4.14 -2.62
C ASN A 37 25.27 4.92 -3.60
N GLU A 38 25.51 4.40 -4.83
CA GLU A 38 26.30 5.10 -5.86
C GLU A 38 25.44 5.99 -6.76
N ILE A 39 24.15 5.63 -6.97
CA ILE A 39 23.23 6.38 -7.82
C ILE A 39 22.58 7.52 -7.04
N ILE A 40 22.07 7.24 -5.84
CA ILE A 40 21.42 8.27 -5.02
C ILE A 40 22.37 8.74 -3.93
N LYS A 41 22.94 9.90 -4.15
CA LYS A 41 23.83 10.59 -3.19
C LYS A 41 23.06 11.36 -2.13
N ILE A 42 21.76 11.58 -2.33
CA ILE A 42 20.90 12.39 -1.47
C ILE A 42 20.12 11.48 -0.53
N LYS A 43 20.12 11.84 0.74
CA LYS A 43 19.41 11.12 1.78
C LYS A 43 17.93 11.49 1.78
N SER A 44 17.04 10.49 1.75
CA SER A 44 15.60 10.70 1.94
C SER A 44 15.30 11.38 3.27
N ILE A 45 14.36 12.32 3.27
CA ILE A 45 13.85 12.99 4.46
C ILE A 45 12.47 12.49 4.88
N ALA A 46 12.05 11.33 4.40
CA ALA A 46 10.77 10.70 4.74
C ALA A 46 10.61 10.42 6.25
N ALA A 47 11.70 10.07 6.94
CA ALA A 47 11.67 9.78 8.38
C ALA A 47 11.32 11.01 9.22
N GLU A 48 10.47 10.83 10.25
CA GLU A 48 9.98 11.93 11.11
C GLU A 48 11.08 12.62 11.94
N ASP A 49 12.12 11.89 12.27
CA ASP A 49 13.21 12.35 13.16
C ASP A 49 14.41 12.97 12.42
N SER A 50 14.23 13.37 11.16
CA SER A 50 15.32 14.00 10.42
C SER A 50 15.60 15.39 10.99
N SER A 51 16.80 15.59 11.55
CA SER A 51 17.30 16.90 12.00
C SER A 51 17.43 17.92 10.85
N ASP A 52 17.19 17.47 9.63
CA ASP A 52 17.39 18.22 8.41
C ASP A 52 16.08 18.87 7.89
N ILE A 53 14.94 18.63 8.56
CA ILE A 53 13.65 19.26 8.19
C ILE A 53 13.58 20.67 8.76
N GLU A 54 13.35 21.67 7.89
CA GLU A 54 13.16 23.06 8.30
C GLU A 54 11.71 23.39 8.64
N ASN A 55 10.77 22.97 7.78
CA ASN A 55 9.36 23.23 7.98
C ASN A 55 8.49 22.05 7.58
N ILE A 56 7.36 21.91 8.27
CA ILE A 56 6.31 20.97 7.91
C ILE A 56 5.06 21.75 7.53
N TYR A 57 4.49 21.44 6.38
CA TYR A 57 3.26 22.01 5.85
C TYR A 57 2.20 20.95 5.67
N TYR A 58 0.98 21.26 6.06
CA TYR A 58 -0.16 20.36 6.02
C TYR A 58 -1.21 20.87 5.02
N ILE A 59 -1.61 20.00 4.11
CA ILE A 59 -2.59 20.29 3.06
C ILE A 59 -3.81 19.38 3.22
N SER A 60 -5.00 19.93 3.19
CA SER A 60 -6.26 19.19 3.17
C SER A 60 -7.17 19.72 2.06
N ALA A 61 -8.03 18.88 1.52
CA ALA A 61 -8.99 19.24 0.47
C ALA A 61 -9.92 20.40 0.90
N ASN A 62 -10.19 20.50 2.20
CA ASN A 62 -11.00 21.56 2.80
C ASN A 62 -10.17 22.58 3.59
N GLY A 63 -8.86 22.59 3.40
CA GLY A 63 -7.94 23.46 4.11
C GLY A 63 -8.22 24.95 3.83
N LYS A 64 -8.08 25.78 4.85
CA LYS A 64 -8.35 27.23 4.79
C LYS A 64 -7.20 28.08 5.32
N SER A 65 -6.19 27.46 5.91
CA SER A 65 -5.01 28.17 6.39
C SER A 65 -4.27 28.85 5.24
N LEU A 66 -3.62 29.93 5.53
CA LEU A 66 -2.71 30.60 4.58
C LEU A 66 -1.27 30.11 4.68
N ASP A 67 -0.90 29.46 5.78
CA ASP A 67 0.45 29.00 6.06
C ASP A 67 0.60 27.48 6.23
N GLY A 68 -0.51 26.77 6.52
CA GLY A 68 -0.55 25.30 6.63
C GLY A 68 0.38 24.69 7.67
N LYS A 69 0.78 25.40 8.70
CA LYS A 69 1.77 24.96 9.68
C LYS A 69 1.24 23.98 10.75
N SER A 70 -0.05 23.69 10.75
CA SER A 70 -0.66 22.76 11.72
C SER A 70 -1.54 21.75 11.00
N PRO A 71 -1.53 20.48 11.42
CA PRO A 71 -2.43 19.45 10.91
C PRO A 71 -3.91 19.74 11.23
N ASP A 72 -4.19 20.49 12.30
CA ASP A 72 -5.53 20.91 12.68
C ASP A 72 -6.04 22.12 11.90
N ASN A 73 -5.14 22.88 11.28
CA ASN A 73 -5.46 24.01 10.44
C ASN A 73 -4.65 23.96 9.13
N PRO A 74 -4.90 22.97 8.28
CA PRO A 74 -4.19 22.78 7.02
C PRO A 74 -4.58 23.84 5.99
N MET A 75 -3.72 24.05 5.01
CA MET A 75 -4.03 24.88 3.84
C MET A 75 -4.67 24.05 2.72
N SER A 76 -5.22 24.75 1.72
CA SER A 76 -5.69 24.11 0.49
C SER A 76 -4.54 23.86 -0.49
N LEU A 77 -4.75 22.98 -1.49
CA LEU A 77 -3.82 22.80 -2.60
C LEU A 77 -3.63 24.09 -3.39
N GLU A 78 -4.70 24.88 -3.59
CA GLU A 78 -4.64 26.19 -4.28
C GLU A 78 -3.73 27.17 -3.53
N THR A 79 -3.83 27.20 -2.20
CA THR A 79 -2.95 28.04 -1.37
C THR A 79 -1.51 27.56 -1.46
N ALA A 80 -1.27 26.26 -1.35
CA ALA A 80 0.05 25.66 -1.44
C ALA A 80 0.73 25.97 -2.78
N ASN A 81 -0.01 25.92 -3.89
CA ASN A 81 0.53 26.25 -5.22
C ASN A 81 0.94 27.73 -5.39
N LYS A 82 0.51 28.61 -4.49
CA LYS A 82 0.90 30.03 -4.48
C LYS A 82 2.08 30.30 -3.53
N MET A 83 2.45 29.31 -2.71
CA MET A 83 3.55 29.43 -1.77
C MET A 83 4.88 29.10 -2.45
N GLN A 84 5.93 29.55 -1.80
CA GLN A 84 7.30 29.17 -2.11
C GLN A 84 7.81 28.26 -1.02
N PHE A 85 8.26 27.08 -1.40
CA PHE A 85 8.88 26.11 -0.53
C PHE A 85 10.39 26.09 -0.75
N THR A 86 11.11 25.48 0.16
CA THR A 86 12.55 25.28 0.07
C THR A 86 12.85 23.79 0.14
N THR A 87 14.02 23.37 -0.33
CA THR A 87 14.56 22.06 0.02
C THR A 87 14.69 21.97 1.55
N LYS A 88 14.45 20.77 2.12
CA LYS A 88 14.22 20.49 3.55
C LYS A 88 12.81 20.79 4.07
N ASP A 89 11.93 21.36 3.28
CA ASP A 89 10.51 21.45 3.66
C ASP A 89 9.80 20.10 3.45
N LYS A 90 8.88 19.79 4.37
CA LYS A 90 8.01 18.62 4.31
C LYS A 90 6.58 19.07 4.04
N ILE A 91 6.02 18.65 2.91
CA ILE A 91 4.69 19.02 2.43
C ILE A 91 3.80 17.78 2.50
N LEU A 92 2.83 17.77 3.39
CA LEU A 92 2.05 16.60 3.73
C LEU A 92 0.58 16.77 3.34
N PHE A 93 0.08 15.85 2.56
CA PHE A 93 -1.31 15.75 2.13
C PHE A 93 -2.11 14.87 3.10
N LYS A 94 -3.32 15.30 3.46
CA LYS A 94 -4.15 14.56 4.38
C LYS A 94 -4.63 13.25 3.77
N LYS A 95 -4.38 12.13 4.43
CA LYS A 95 -4.89 10.82 4.05
C LYS A 95 -6.42 10.81 4.06
N GLY A 96 -7.02 10.07 3.12
CA GLY A 96 -8.46 10.02 2.90
C GLY A 96 -9.04 11.18 2.09
N ASP A 97 -8.28 12.24 1.83
CA ASP A 97 -8.72 13.38 1.02
C ASP A 97 -8.46 13.15 -0.47
N ILE A 98 -9.33 13.73 -1.30
CA ILE A 98 -9.15 13.85 -2.76
C ILE A 98 -8.90 15.32 -3.08
N PHE A 99 -7.75 15.58 -3.70
CA PHE A 99 -7.33 16.92 -4.11
C PHE A 99 -7.57 17.06 -5.62
N PHE A 100 -8.50 17.94 -5.98
CA PHE A 100 -8.74 18.29 -7.37
C PHE A 100 -7.84 19.44 -7.78
N GLY A 101 -6.86 19.16 -8.64
CA GLY A 101 -5.91 20.16 -9.13
C GLY A 101 -4.52 19.58 -9.36
N GLN A 102 -3.68 20.40 -9.99
CA GLN A 102 -2.28 20.08 -10.26
C GLN A 102 -1.41 20.50 -9.08
N ILE A 103 -0.46 19.66 -8.70
CA ILE A 103 0.68 20.09 -7.87
C ILE A 103 1.70 20.78 -8.78
N ASN A 104 1.93 22.06 -8.52
CA ASN A 104 2.91 22.87 -9.25
C ASN A 104 3.60 23.84 -8.28
N PHE A 105 4.36 23.26 -7.35
CA PHE A 105 5.01 24.02 -6.29
C PHE A 105 6.21 24.82 -6.81
N SER A 106 6.37 26.02 -6.30
CA SER A 106 7.60 26.81 -6.46
C SER A 106 8.58 26.40 -5.37
N ILE A 107 9.72 25.83 -5.76
CA ILE A 107 10.73 25.31 -4.83
C ILE A 107 12.02 26.10 -5.05
N ASN A 108 12.57 26.65 -3.99
CA ASN A 108 13.92 27.21 -3.96
C ASN A 108 14.90 26.14 -3.47
N ASP A 109 15.88 25.85 -4.27
CA ASP A 109 17.00 25.01 -3.88
C ASP A 109 17.90 25.79 -2.90
N ILE A 110 18.00 25.31 -1.65
CA ILE A 110 18.93 25.87 -0.64
C ILE A 110 20.33 25.31 -0.89
N ASP A 111 20.42 24.02 -1.19
CA ASP A 111 21.62 23.31 -1.54
C ASP A 111 21.30 22.13 -2.48
N ASP A 112 22.33 21.57 -3.13
CA ASP A 112 22.17 20.46 -4.07
C ASP A 112 22.03 19.09 -3.37
N GLU A 113 22.11 19.02 -2.05
CA GLU A 113 22.10 17.78 -1.27
C GLU A 113 20.79 17.53 -0.54
N SER A 114 19.90 18.54 -0.48
CA SER A 114 18.64 18.47 0.25
C SER A 114 17.46 18.32 -0.69
N LEU A 115 16.40 17.60 -0.24
CA LEU A 115 15.14 17.41 -0.95
C LEU A 115 14.02 18.20 -0.30
N VAL A 116 13.02 18.57 -1.08
CA VAL A 116 11.67 18.83 -0.59
C VAL A 116 10.92 17.50 -0.56
N TYR A 117 10.26 17.21 0.55
CA TYR A 117 9.48 15.99 0.70
C TYR A 117 7.99 16.26 0.47
N ILE A 118 7.38 15.51 -0.42
CA ILE A 118 5.94 15.52 -0.69
C ILE A 118 5.37 14.16 -0.31
N GLY A 119 4.59 14.12 0.77
CA GLY A 119 4.05 12.88 1.30
C GLY A 119 2.67 13.04 1.91
N SER A 120 2.34 12.26 2.93
CA SER A 120 1.01 12.24 3.52
C SER A 120 1.03 12.24 5.05
N TYR A 121 -0.08 12.66 5.67
CA TYR A 121 -0.27 12.64 7.12
C TYR A 121 -1.66 12.15 7.50
N GLY A 122 -1.81 11.79 8.78
CA GLY A 122 -3.07 11.29 9.34
C GLY A 122 -3.31 9.82 9.05
N GLU A 123 -4.49 9.35 9.40
CA GLU A 123 -4.92 7.96 9.20
C GLU A 123 -5.82 7.83 7.98
N GLY A 124 -5.86 6.65 7.40
CA GLY A 124 -6.71 6.31 6.26
C GLY A 124 -5.94 6.01 4.97
N GLU A 125 -6.66 5.96 3.86
CA GLU A 125 -6.12 5.70 2.53
C GLU A 125 -5.17 6.82 2.09
N LYS A 126 -4.22 6.48 1.22
CA LYS A 126 -3.31 7.46 0.61
C LYS A 126 -4.09 8.62 -0.02
N PRO A 127 -3.66 9.86 0.13
CA PRO A 127 -4.31 11.01 -0.49
C PRO A 127 -4.29 10.89 -2.00
N ILE A 128 -5.36 11.34 -2.65
CA ILE A 128 -5.51 11.28 -4.11
C ILE A 128 -5.29 12.66 -4.71
N ILE A 129 -4.36 12.78 -5.64
CA ILE A 129 -4.18 13.96 -6.49
C ILE A 129 -4.83 13.65 -7.85
N SER A 130 -5.88 14.36 -8.18
CA SER A 130 -6.66 14.13 -9.39
C SER A 130 -6.84 15.43 -10.19
N VAL A 131 -6.67 15.34 -11.49
CA VAL A 131 -7.01 16.44 -12.41
C VAL A 131 -8.26 16.10 -13.22
N SER A 132 -9.21 15.43 -12.58
CA SER A 132 -10.49 15.04 -13.18
C SER A 132 -11.61 16.05 -12.91
N LYS A 133 -12.63 16.03 -13.79
CA LYS A 133 -13.93 16.64 -13.54
C LYS A 133 -14.96 15.55 -13.28
N ILE A 134 -15.71 15.73 -12.23
CA ILE A 134 -16.81 14.82 -11.88
C ILE A 134 -18.13 15.43 -12.37
N ILE A 135 -18.93 14.66 -13.09
CA ILE A 135 -20.28 14.98 -13.52
C ILE A 135 -21.23 14.00 -12.80
N ASP A 136 -21.94 14.51 -11.82
CA ASP A 136 -22.80 13.70 -10.93
C ASP A 136 -24.29 14.14 -10.92
N ASP A 137 -24.62 15.20 -11.62
CA ASP A 137 -26.00 15.70 -11.72
C ASP A 137 -26.60 15.36 -13.10
N VAL A 138 -27.79 14.75 -13.09
CA VAL A 138 -28.56 14.40 -14.29
C VAL A 138 -28.94 15.67 -15.10
N ASN A 139 -29.18 16.80 -14.45
CA ASN A 139 -29.55 18.05 -15.07
C ASN A 139 -28.35 18.77 -15.72
N SER A 140 -27.13 18.36 -15.43
CA SER A 140 -25.95 18.87 -16.13
C SER A 140 -25.87 18.41 -17.58
N TRP A 141 -26.63 17.37 -17.95
CA TRP A 141 -26.61 16.76 -19.27
C TRP A 141 -27.78 17.29 -20.11
N GLU A 142 -27.46 17.98 -21.19
CA GLU A 142 -28.37 18.42 -22.21
C GLU A 142 -28.33 17.52 -23.43
N GLU A 143 -29.47 17.03 -23.92
CA GLU A 143 -29.51 16.31 -25.20
C GLU A 143 -29.28 17.29 -26.35
N TYR A 144 -28.25 17.07 -27.13
CA TYR A 144 -27.84 17.94 -28.22
C TYR A 144 -28.24 17.35 -29.59
N GLU A 145 -28.90 18.15 -30.43
CA GLU A 145 -29.34 17.76 -31.77
C GLU A 145 -30.28 16.54 -31.87
N LYS A 146 -30.90 16.13 -30.78
CA LYS A 146 -31.83 14.99 -30.70
C LYS A 146 -31.35 13.70 -31.36
N ASN A 147 -30.03 13.43 -31.25
CA ASN A 147 -29.35 12.33 -31.93
C ASN A 147 -28.71 11.35 -30.97
N ASN A 148 -29.24 11.23 -29.74
CA ASN A 148 -28.58 10.46 -28.68
C ASN A 148 -27.15 10.98 -28.40
N ILE A 149 -26.94 12.26 -28.55
CA ILE A 149 -25.71 12.95 -28.16
C ILE A 149 -26.08 13.89 -27.01
N TYR A 150 -25.42 13.69 -25.90
CA TYR A 150 -25.57 14.52 -24.72
C TYR A 150 -24.34 15.39 -24.55
N ARG A 151 -24.52 16.60 -24.03
CA ARG A 151 -23.39 17.47 -23.71
C ARG A 151 -23.50 18.04 -22.30
N VAL A 152 -22.35 18.39 -21.75
CA VAL A 152 -22.22 19.10 -20.49
C VAL A 152 -21.31 20.30 -20.67
N ASP A 153 -21.69 21.44 -20.09
CA ASP A 153 -20.90 22.68 -20.12
C ASP A 153 -19.68 22.55 -19.16
N LEU A 154 -18.51 22.80 -19.69
CA LEU A 154 -17.24 22.78 -18.94
C LEU A 154 -16.66 24.19 -18.73
N THR A 155 -17.43 25.26 -19.01
CA THR A 155 -16.92 26.64 -18.93
C THR A 155 -16.40 27.01 -17.54
N ASP A 156 -17.09 26.60 -16.48
CA ASP A 156 -16.65 26.85 -15.11
C ASP A 156 -15.45 25.98 -14.71
N TYR A 157 -15.23 24.94 -15.43
CA TYR A 157 -14.14 24.02 -15.21
C TYR A 157 -12.76 24.63 -15.53
N SER A 158 -12.68 25.41 -16.61
CA SER A 158 -11.47 26.14 -16.96
C SER A 158 -11.01 27.11 -15.87
N LYS A 159 -11.94 27.67 -15.10
CA LYS A 159 -11.65 28.56 -13.97
C LYS A 159 -11.19 27.84 -12.72
N PHE A 160 -11.67 26.63 -12.49
CA PHE A 160 -11.40 25.85 -11.28
C PHE A 160 -9.93 25.44 -11.15
N TYR A 161 -9.26 25.16 -12.26
CA TYR A 161 -7.84 24.71 -12.28
C TYR A 161 -6.84 25.86 -12.46
N GLY A 162 -7.26 27.10 -12.38
CA GLY A 162 -6.38 28.27 -12.60
C GLY A 162 -5.87 28.37 -14.04
N LEU A 163 -6.66 27.87 -14.99
CA LEU A 163 -6.31 27.75 -16.38
C LEU A 163 -6.40 29.10 -17.07
N ARG A 164 -5.50 29.34 -18.03
CA ARG A 164 -5.61 30.51 -18.90
C ARG A 164 -6.88 30.40 -19.72
N GLU A 165 -7.66 31.45 -19.78
CA GLU A 165 -8.97 31.54 -20.44
C GLU A 165 -9.02 31.04 -21.90
N ASN A 166 -7.89 30.80 -22.53
CA ASN A 166 -7.78 30.42 -23.95
C ASN A 166 -6.92 29.15 -24.15
N ASP A 167 -6.73 28.30 -23.14
CA ASP A 167 -6.00 27.07 -23.36
C ASP A 167 -6.94 26.00 -23.92
N GLU A 168 -7.09 26.00 -25.25
CA GLU A 168 -7.85 25.00 -26.02
C GLU A 168 -7.39 23.56 -25.75
N ASN A 169 -6.20 23.40 -25.17
CA ASN A 169 -5.68 22.11 -24.75
C ASN A 169 -6.31 21.62 -23.45
N SER A 170 -6.85 22.49 -22.62
CA SER A 170 -7.40 22.13 -21.32
C SER A 170 -8.59 21.19 -21.38
N CYS A 171 -9.38 21.32 -22.42
CA CYS A 171 -10.56 20.49 -22.70
C CYS A 171 -10.28 19.28 -23.59
N ASN A 172 -9.03 18.93 -23.80
CA ASN A 172 -8.66 17.71 -24.51
C ASN A 172 -8.79 16.51 -23.58
N ILE A 173 -10.00 16.01 -23.45
CA ILE A 173 -10.32 14.84 -22.64
C ILE A 173 -9.74 13.61 -23.31
N GLY A 174 -8.92 12.85 -22.61
CA GLY A 174 -8.30 11.62 -23.14
C GLY A 174 -9.20 10.41 -22.99
N PHE A 175 -9.91 10.33 -21.87
CA PHE A 175 -10.85 9.27 -21.54
C PHE A 175 -11.86 9.77 -20.51
N TRP A 176 -12.93 9.02 -20.36
CA TRP A 176 -13.83 9.17 -19.22
C TRP A 176 -14.05 7.81 -18.55
N LYS A 177 -14.55 7.82 -17.32
CA LYS A 177 -14.77 6.64 -16.50
C LYS A 177 -16.17 6.70 -15.89
N ASP A 178 -16.85 5.57 -15.85
CA ASP A 178 -18.14 5.46 -15.20
C ASP A 178 -18.04 5.19 -13.68
N GLU A 179 -19.16 5.16 -12.99
CA GLU A 179 -19.23 4.89 -11.56
C GLU A 179 -18.73 3.48 -11.18
N LYS A 180 -18.80 2.54 -12.12
CA LYS A 180 -18.32 1.16 -11.93
C LYS A 180 -16.81 1.01 -12.15
N GLY A 181 -16.15 2.04 -12.64
CA GLY A 181 -14.74 2.03 -12.91
C GLY A 181 -14.34 1.66 -14.34
N ASN A 182 -15.27 1.47 -15.26
CA ASN A 182 -14.95 1.19 -16.66
C ASN A 182 -14.36 2.42 -17.35
N ILE A 183 -13.28 2.23 -18.11
CA ILE A 183 -12.58 3.29 -18.86
C ILE A 183 -13.07 3.30 -20.31
N TYR A 184 -13.42 4.48 -20.80
CA TYR A 184 -13.88 4.72 -22.16
C TYR A 184 -12.94 5.69 -22.86
N GLY A 185 -12.16 5.16 -23.80
CA GLY A 185 -11.09 5.89 -24.47
C GLY A 185 -11.39 6.37 -25.91
N ASN A 186 -12.62 6.25 -26.41
CA ASN A 186 -12.99 6.52 -27.81
C ASN A 186 -13.12 8.02 -28.13
N ALA A 187 -12.10 8.81 -27.79
CA ALA A 187 -12.03 10.23 -28.10
C ALA A 187 -12.02 10.50 -29.61
N LYS A 188 -12.86 11.44 -30.04
CA LYS A 188 -12.92 11.90 -31.43
C LYS A 188 -12.41 13.33 -31.52
N LYS A 189 -11.76 13.67 -32.66
CA LYS A 189 -11.30 15.04 -32.93
C LYS A 189 -12.39 15.94 -33.50
N ASN A 190 -13.46 15.39 -34.05
CA ASN A 190 -14.54 16.12 -34.69
C ASN A 190 -15.88 15.60 -34.19
N PHE A 191 -16.81 16.50 -33.95
CA PHE A 191 -18.18 16.22 -33.56
C PHE A 191 -18.88 15.23 -34.53
N SER A 192 -18.70 15.42 -35.85
CA SER A 192 -19.28 14.55 -36.88
C SER A 192 -18.85 13.07 -36.80
N ASN A 193 -17.86 12.76 -36.00
CA ASN A 193 -17.35 11.39 -35.80
C ASN A 193 -17.95 10.68 -34.59
N LEU A 194 -18.90 11.30 -33.87
CA LEU A 194 -19.65 10.66 -32.78
C LEU A 194 -20.73 9.73 -33.36
N LYS A 195 -20.35 8.49 -33.67
CA LYS A 195 -21.23 7.54 -34.38
C LYS A 195 -21.68 6.39 -33.49
N ASN A 196 -20.78 5.88 -32.68
CA ASN A 196 -21.01 4.73 -31.82
C ASN A 196 -21.28 5.14 -30.39
N GLU A 197 -21.97 4.30 -29.65
CA GLU A 197 -22.16 4.46 -28.21
C GLU A 197 -20.80 4.68 -27.56
N GLU A 198 -20.73 5.58 -26.57
CA GLU A 198 -19.51 5.92 -25.82
C GLU A 198 -18.46 6.72 -26.59
N ASP A 199 -18.67 7.00 -27.89
CA ASP A 199 -17.86 7.97 -28.60
C ASP A 199 -18.01 9.35 -27.93
N PHE A 200 -16.93 10.03 -27.72
CA PHE A 200 -16.94 11.36 -27.11
C PHE A 200 -16.05 12.37 -27.82
N PHE A 201 -16.39 13.62 -27.63
CA PHE A 201 -15.66 14.77 -28.18
C PHE A 201 -15.74 15.93 -27.19
N CYS A 202 -14.75 16.80 -27.21
CA CYS A 202 -14.76 18.05 -26.44
C CYS A 202 -14.31 19.19 -27.35
N ASP A 203 -15.11 20.26 -27.44
CA ASP A 203 -14.82 21.42 -28.30
C ASP A 203 -14.11 22.57 -27.57
N GLY A 204 -13.73 22.37 -26.33
CA GLY A 204 -13.14 23.41 -25.48
C GLY A 204 -14.13 24.01 -24.51
N LYS A 205 -15.42 23.95 -24.79
CA LYS A 205 -16.50 24.43 -23.91
C LYS A 205 -17.40 23.30 -23.43
N TYR A 206 -17.77 22.41 -24.34
CA TYR A 206 -18.68 21.30 -24.03
C TYR A 206 -17.98 19.96 -24.17
N PHE A 207 -18.30 19.05 -23.28
CA PHE A 207 -18.03 17.64 -23.46
C PHE A 207 -19.27 16.96 -24.03
N TYR A 208 -19.12 16.32 -25.18
CA TYR A 208 -20.16 15.61 -25.90
C TYR A 208 -19.95 14.11 -25.77
N LEU A 209 -21.01 13.39 -25.44
CA LEU A 209 -21.03 11.94 -25.30
C LEU A 209 -22.19 11.34 -26.11
N LYS A 210 -21.88 10.39 -26.97
CA LYS A 210 -22.87 9.57 -27.65
C LYS A 210 -23.40 8.54 -26.68
N SER A 211 -24.67 8.63 -26.33
CA SER A 211 -25.31 7.76 -25.35
C SER A 211 -26.78 7.58 -25.69
N SER A 212 -27.26 6.35 -25.65
CA SER A 212 -28.68 6.00 -25.93
C SER A 212 -29.68 6.63 -24.99
N ILE A 213 -29.29 6.98 -23.78
CA ILE A 213 -30.07 7.70 -22.77
C ILE A 213 -29.15 8.68 -22.02
N ASN A 214 -29.73 9.53 -21.17
CA ASN A 214 -28.96 10.46 -20.35
C ASN A 214 -27.77 9.77 -19.69
N PRO A 215 -26.54 10.27 -19.89
CA PRO A 215 -25.32 9.61 -19.41
C PRO A 215 -25.28 9.36 -17.89
N LYS A 216 -25.79 10.29 -17.08
CA LYS A 216 -25.91 10.06 -15.63
C LYS A 216 -26.83 8.88 -15.31
N THR A 217 -27.90 8.72 -16.03
CA THR A 217 -28.84 7.60 -15.82
C THR A 217 -28.21 6.27 -16.23
N LYS A 218 -27.39 6.27 -17.29
CA LYS A 218 -26.79 5.05 -17.84
C LYS A 218 -25.53 4.60 -17.11
N TYR A 219 -24.65 5.54 -16.84
CA TYR A 219 -23.28 5.27 -16.38
C TYR A 219 -23.05 5.69 -14.92
N GLY A 220 -24.04 6.29 -14.27
CA GLY A 220 -23.90 6.84 -12.94
C GLY A 220 -23.03 8.10 -12.93
N LYS A 221 -22.16 8.21 -11.97
CA LYS A 221 -21.17 9.27 -11.88
C LYS A 221 -20.12 9.14 -12.98
N ILE A 222 -19.84 10.21 -13.69
CA ILE A 222 -18.87 10.26 -14.78
C ILE A 222 -17.66 11.10 -14.35
N PHE A 223 -16.48 10.52 -14.53
CA PHE A 223 -15.20 11.15 -14.27
C PHE A 223 -14.53 11.45 -15.62
N LEU A 224 -14.27 12.71 -15.90
CA LEU A 224 -13.58 13.15 -17.10
C LEU A 224 -12.10 13.39 -16.79
N SER A 225 -11.20 12.73 -17.49
CA SER A 225 -9.76 13.04 -17.43
C SER A 225 -9.48 14.37 -18.13
N THR A 226 -8.49 15.12 -17.67
CA THR A 226 -8.15 16.42 -18.27
C THR A 226 -6.69 16.50 -18.65
N LYS A 227 -6.37 17.39 -19.60
CA LYS A 227 -5.00 17.50 -20.15
C LYS A 227 -4.10 18.36 -19.26
N TYR A 228 -3.98 17.95 -17.99
CA TYR A 228 -3.03 18.50 -17.04
C TYR A 228 -2.16 17.39 -16.49
N ASP A 229 -0.91 17.68 -16.25
CA ASP A 229 -0.09 16.79 -15.45
C ASP A 229 -0.58 16.89 -13.99
N ASN A 230 -0.69 15.77 -13.29
CA ASN A 230 -1.08 15.84 -11.88
C ASN A 230 0.01 16.54 -11.06
N ILE A 231 1.27 16.24 -11.32
CA ILE A 231 2.42 16.83 -10.62
C ILE A 231 3.42 17.35 -11.64
N ARG A 232 3.70 18.64 -11.61
CA ARG A 232 4.87 19.24 -12.25
C ARG A 232 6.02 19.18 -11.28
N VAL A 233 6.86 18.18 -11.48
CA VAL A 233 7.96 17.90 -10.57
C VAL A 233 9.08 18.93 -10.73
N SER A 234 9.69 19.33 -9.62
CA SER A 234 10.85 20.22 -9.55
C SER A 234 12.11 19.42 -9.24
N ASN A 235 13.27 20.04 -9.37
CA ASN A 235 14.52 19.47 -8.87
C ASN A 235 14.42 19.22 -7.36
N ASN A 236 15.27 18.35 -6.87
CA ASN A 236 15.43 18.08 -5.44
C ASN A 236 14.10 17.73 -4.75
N THR A 237 13.31 16.82 -5.36
CA THR A 237 11.98 16.47 -4.90
C THR A 237 11.88 14.99 -4.58
N GLU A 238 11.39 14.68 -3.39
CA GLU A 238 10.95 13.35 -2.98
C GLU A 238 9.42 13.29 -2.94
N ILE A 239 8.83 12.30 -3.60
CA ILE A 239 7.38 12.04 -3.63
C ILE A 239 7.12 10.67 -3.05
N ASP A 240 6.40 10.60 -1.93
CA ASP A 240 6.20 9.38 -1.17
C ASP A 240 4.72 9.14 -0.83
N GLY A 241 4.24 7.95 -1.14
CA GLY A 241 3.00 7.42 -0.60
C GLY A 241 1.71 8.13 -1.04
N ILE A 242 1.69 8.70 -2.25
CA ILE A 242 0.55 9.44 -2.82
C ILE A 242 -0.13 8.61 -3.92
N ARG A 243 -1.45 8.71 -4.02
CA ARG A 243 -2.23 8.25 -5.19
C ARG A 243 -2.38 9.38 -6.20
N ILE A 244 -2.03 9.12 -7.45
CA ILE A 244 -2.04 10.09 -8.54
C ILE A 244 -2.91 9.52 -9.65
N GLU A 245 -4.01 10.18 -9.96
CA GLU A 245 -5.07 9.60 -10.80
C GLU A 245 -5.68 10.62 -11.76
N PHE A 246 -6.26 10.12 -12.84
CA PHE A 246 -7.12 10.86 -13.76
C PHE A 246 -6.44 12.06 -14.44
N SER A 247 -5.37 11.82 -15.16
CA SER A 247 -4.85 12.81 -16.11
C SER A 247 -4.99 12.29 -17.54
N SER A 248 -5.39 13.12 -18.46
CA SER A 248 -5.26 12.79 -19.89
C SER A 248 -3.91 13.24 -20.50
N SER A 249 -3.03 13.79 -19.68
CA SER A 249 -1.65 14.10 -19.97
C SER A 249 -0.71 13.10 -19.26
N HIS A 250 0.27 13.59 -18.50
CA HIS A 250 1.15 12.75 -17.69
C HIS A 250 0.74 12.84 -16.20
N ALA A 251 1.11 11.85 -15.40
CA ALA A 251 0.90 11.99 -13.97
C ALA A 251 2.01 12.83 -13.32
N ILE A 252 3.26 12.43 -13.45
CA ILE A 252 4.42 13.19 -12.97
C ILE A 252 5.27 13.56 -14.17
N ALA A 253 5.48 14.85 -14.39
CA ALA A 253 6.20 15.29 -15.59
C ALA A 253 7.15 16.46 -15.37
N LYS A 254 8.23 16.44 -16.17
CA LYS A 254 9.10 17.59 -16.43
C LYS A 254 9.39 17.68 -17.92
N ARG A 255 9.05 18.83 -18.54
CA ARG A 255 9.03 18.94 -20.00
C ARG A 255 9.98 19.96 -20.61
N THR A 256 10.46 20.91 -19.86
CA THR A 256 11.12 22.10 -20.42
C THR A 256 12.61 22.24 -20.10
N TYR A 257 13.08 21.63 -19.04
CA TYR A 257 14.46 21.69 -18.58
C TYR A 257 14.86 20.36 -17.98
N PRO A 258 16.15 20.00 -17.98
CA PRO A 258 16.64 18.84 -17.25
C PRO A 258 16.22 18.88 -15.79
N ILE A 259 15.97 17.70 -15.24
CA ILE A 259 15.63 17.54 -13.83
C ILE A 259 16.73 16.79 -13.10
N LYS A 260 16.95 17.10 -11.83
CA LYS A 260 17.91 16.38 -11.00
C LYS A 260 17.36 16.09 -9.61
N ASN A 261 17.90 15.04 -8.99
CA ASN A 261 17.63 14.68 -7.61
C ASN A 261 16.12 14.45 -7.38
N VAL A 262 15.56 13.43 -8.00
CA VAL A 262 14.13 13.09 -7.88
C VAL A 262 13.98 11.68 -7.36
N TYR A 263 13.24 11.55 -6.28
CA TYR A 263 12.89 10.28 -5.69
C TYR A 263 11.37 10.08 -5.68
N ILE A 264 10.86 9.04 -6.34
CA ILE A 264 9.44 8.72 -6.45
C ILE A 264 9.22 7.31 -5.95
N HIS A 265 8.54 7.17 -4.83
CA HIS A 265 8.36 5.86 -4.23
C HIS A 265 7.02 5.67 -3.50
N ASN A 266 6.65 4.40 -3.30
CA ASN A 266 5.44 3.99 -2.61
C ASN A 266 4.14 4.63 -3.14
N CYS A 267 4.18 5.19 -4.35
CA CYS A 267 3.04 5.84 -4.97
C CYS A 267 2.16 4.83 -5.70
N LYS A 268 0.86 5.16 -5.82
CA LYS A 268 -0.02 4.54 -6.79
C LYS A 268 -0.34 5.55 -7.89
N ILE A 269 -0.02 5.19 -9.14
CA ILE A 269 -0.31 6.02 -10.31
C ILE A 269 -1.25 5.25 -11.23
N SER A 270 -2.42 5.82 -11.53
CA SER A 270 -3.41 5.10 -12.34
C SER A 270 -4.26 6.02 -13.21
N ASP A 271 -4.81 5.43 -14.28
CA ASP A 271 -5.77 6.09 -15.17
C ASP A 271 -5.19 7.37 -15.80
N ILE A 272 -4.13 7.23 -16.57
CA ILE A 272 -3.34 8.34 -17.13
C ILE A 272 -3.28 8.27 -18.66
N GLY A 273 -3.37 9.43 -19.29
CA GLY A 273 -3.05 9.62 -20.70
C GLY A 273 -4.25 9.74 -21.63
N GLY A 274 -3.97 9.61 -22.91
CA GLY A 274 -4.97 9.55 -23.99
C GLY A 274 -5.36 10.86 -24.62
N SER A 275 -4.80 12.01 -24.26
CA SER A 275 -5.07 13.27 -24.97
C SER A 275 -4.32 13.35 -26.29
N PHE A 276 -4.82 14.18 -27.20
CA PHE A 276 -4.15 14.46 -28.46
C PHE A 276 -2.91 15.35 -28.26
N GLN A 277 -1.81 15.01 -28.93
CA GLN A 277 -0.49 15.62 -28.70
C GLN A 277 -0.49 17.14 -28.87
N TYR A 278 -1.08 17.64 -29.94
CA TYR A 278 -1.15 19.07 -30.21
C TYR A 278 -2.55 19.66 -29.96
N GLY A 279 -3.30 19.04 -29.03
CA GLY A 279 -4.67 19.44 -28.71
C GLY A 279 -5.67 19.10 -29.83
N LEU A 280 -6.91 19.54 -29.63
CA LEU A 280 -8.00 19.25 -30.55
C LEU A 280 -7.84 19.94 -31.92
N ASN A 281 -7.32 21.17 -31.93
CA ASN A 281 -7.12 21.97 -33.15
C ASN A 281 -5.83 21.62 -33.89
N GLY A 282 -4.99 20.77 -33.32
CA GLY A 282 -3.77 20.30 -33.97
C GLY A 282 -4.03 19.31 -35.12
N THR A 283 -3.08 19.23 -36.05
CA THR A 283 -3.14 18.27 -37.16
C THR A 283 -2.80 16.84 -36.76
N SER A 284 -2.03 16.66 -35.68
CA SER A 284 -1.64 15.35 -35.18
C SER A 284 -2.85 14.52 -34.70
N THR A 285 -2.85 13.25 -35.05
CA THR A 285 -3.77 12.25 -34.54
C THR A 285 -3.13 11.42 -33.42
N THR A 286 -1.87 11.71 -33.09
CA THR A 286 -1.13 11.04 -32.03
C THR A 286 -1.74 11.39 -30.68
N ARG A 287 -1.99 10.38 -29.90
CA ARG A 287 -2.40 10.48 -28.49
C ARG A 287 -1.24 10.03 -27.62
N TYR A 288 -1.15 10.54 -26.41
CA TYR A 288 -0.02 10.33 -25.50
C TYR A 288 -0.44 10.36 -24.05
N GLY A 289 0.49 10.11 -23.17
CA GLY A 289 0.32 10.29 -21.73
C GLY A 289 0.94 9.16 -20.94
N ASN A 290 2.01 9.50 -20.25
CA ASN A 290 2.85 8.60 -19.46
C ASN A 290 2.60 8.77 -17.96
N ALA A 291 2.87 7.75 -17.17
CA ALA A 291 2.77 7.92 -15.73
C ALA A 291 3.91 8.81 -15.20
N ILE A 292 5.15 8.49 -15.53
CA ILE A 292 6.30 9.32 -15.16
C ILE A 292 7.05 9.69 -16.43
N GLU A 293 7.19 10.99 -16.66
CA GLU A 293 7.82 11.52 -17.85
C GLU A 293 8.93 12.51 -17.53
N PHE A 294 10.14 12.23 -17.98
CA PHE A 294 11.23 13.19 -17.99
C PHE A 294 11.61 13.52 -19.44
N TRP A 295 11.33 14.75 -19.82
CA TRP A 295 11.67 15.31 -21.12
C TRP A 295 12.88 16.25 -20.97
N CYS A 296 13.80 16.25 -21.92
CA CYS A 296 15.00 17.09 -21.94
C CYS A 296 16.09 16.77 -20.90
N GLY A 297 16.08 15.57 -20.32
CA GLY A 297 17.15 15.11 -19.43
C GLY A 297 16.70 14.91 -17.98
N ALA A 298 17.38 13.99 -17.32
CA ALA A 298 17.18 13.67 -15.92
C ALA A 298 18.48 13.11 -15.32
N SER A 299 18.79 13.48 -14.08
CA SER A 299 19.97 12.94 -13.41
C SER A 299 19.73 12.71 -11.92
N ASN A 300 20.37 11.68 -11.37
CA ASN A 300 20.23 11.27 -9.98
C ASN A 300 18.76 11.04 -9.61
N VAL A 301 18.15 10.02 -10.23
CA VAL A 301 16.72 9.70 -10.10
C VAL A 301 16.53 8.29 -9.58
N LEU A 302 15.68 8.14 -8.56
CA LEU A 302 15.21 6.85 -8.06
C LEU A 302 13.70 6.74 -8.20
N ILE A 303 13.25 5.66 -8.83
CA ILE A 303 11.82 5.32 -8.97
C ILE A 303 11.64 3.90 -8.44
N GLU A 304 11.03 3.76 -7.27
CA GLU A 304 10.90 2.43 -6.66
C GLU A 304 9.59 2.20 -5.88
N ASN A 305 9.22 0.93 -5.74
CA ASN A 305 8.09 0.49 -4.93
C ASN A 305 6.74 1.16 -5.32
N ASN A 306 6.60 1.56 -6.59
CA ASN A 306 5.37 2.17 -7.08
C ASN A 306 4.47 1.12 -7.73
N LEU A 307 3.14 1.31 -7.58
CA LEU A 307 2.12 0.61 -8.35
C LEU A 307 1.62 1.53 -9.45
N ILE A 308 1.95 1.22 -10.69
CA ILE A 308 1.58 2.01 -11.88
C ILE A 308 0.65 1.17 -12.75
N THR A 309 -0.58 1.64 -12.97
CA THR A 309 -1.61 0.85 -13.65
C THR A 309 -2.50 1.68 -14.57
N ASN A 310 -3.02 1.06 -15.63
CA ASN A 310 -3.96 1.68 -16.57
C ASN A 310 -3.40 2.93 -17.25
N ILE A 311 -2.19 2.85 -17.75
CA ILE A 311 -1.52 3.94 -18.46
C ILE A 311 -1.75 3.83 -19.95
N TYR A 312 -2.15 4.94 -20.57
CA TYR A 312 -2.39 5.00 -22.01
C TYR A 312 -1.14 4.68 -22.83
N ASP A 313 0.01 5.19 -22.43
CA ASP A 313 1.28 5.07 -23.12
C ASP A 313 2.31 4.34 -22.26
N ALA A 314 3.37 4.98 -21.86
CA ALA A 314 4.42 4.38 -21.05
C ALA A 314 4.21 4.58 -19.56
N CYS A 315 4.59 3.57 -18.75
CA CYS A 315 4.65 3.76 -17.31
C CYS A 315 5.77 4.73 -16.94
N ILE A 316 6.96 4.52 -17.47
CA ILE A 316 8.15 5.36 -17.19
C ILE A 316 8.84 5.68 -18.49
N THR A 317 9.00 6.97 -18.75
CA THR A 317 9.60 7.48 -20.00
C THR A 317 10.79 8.37 -19.68
N LEU A 318 11.92 8.02 -20.27
CA LEU A 318 13.12 8.86 -20.37
C LEU A 318 13.26 9.27 -21.82
N GLN A 319 12.84 10.48 -22.18
CA GLN A 319 12.66 10.87 -23.57
C GLN A 319 13.14 12.29 -23.81
N GLY A 320 13.85 12.50 -24.90
CA GLY A 320 14.21 13.84 -25.31
C GLY A 320 15.03 13.92 -26.58
N THR A 321 15.00 15.10 -27.19
CA THR A 321 15.79 15.46 -28.35
C THR A 321 17.11 16.12 -27.98
N ASP A 322 17.27 16.53 -26.76
CA ASP A 322 18.45 17.14 -26.14
C ASP A 322 18.52 16.73 -24.66
N GLY A 323 19.61 17.07 -24.00
CA GLY A 323 19.80 16.76 -22.60
C GLY A 323 20.57 15.46 -22.32
N GLU A 324 20.65 15.15 -21.05
CA GLU A 324 21.38 14.00 -20.51
C GLU A 324 20.48 13.24 -19.54
N PHE A 325 20.49 11.91 -19.66
CA PHE A 325 19.85 11.01 -18.71
C PHE A 325 20.93 10.18 -18.03
N ASN A 326 21.23 10.48 -16.80
CA ASN A 326 22.34 9.88 -16.09
C ASN A 326 21.99 9.52 -14.66
N ASP A 327 22.58 8.43 -14.16
CA ASP A 327 22.43 8.01 -12.76
C ASP A 327 20.94 7.80 -12.40
N ILE A 328 20.27 6.88 -13.08
CA ILE A 328 18.85 6.61 -12.89
C ILE A 328 18.66 5.16 -12.48
N LEU A 329 17.97 4.94 -11.38
CA LEU A 329 17.58 3.62 -10.91
C LEU A 329 16.05 3.49 -10.88
N ILE A 330 15.55 2.48 -11.59
CA ILE A 330 14.14 2.11 -11.66
C ILE A 330 14.00 0.69 -11.13
N GLN A 331 13.49 0.53 -9.92
CA GLN A 331 13.47 -0.80 -9.30
C GLN A 331 12.21 -1.07 -8.48
N ASN A 332 11.90 -2.36 -8.31
CA ASN A 332 10.82 -2.83 -7.44
C ASN A 332 9.45 -2.21 -7.73
N ASN A 333 9.20 -1.75 -8.96
CA ASN A 333 7.88 -1.23 -9.32
C ASN A 333 6.99 -2.34 -9.87
N ILE A 334 5.69 -2.19 -9.70
CA ILE A 334 4.67 -3.01 -10.36
C ILE A 334 4.04 -2.15 -11.46
N LEU A 335 4.24 -2.56 -12.71
CA LEU A 335 3.77 -1.87 -13.91
C LEU A 335 2.71 -2.73 -14.60
N LEU A 336 1.47 -2.28 -14.56
CA LEU A 336 0.30 -3.09 -14.90
C LEU A 336 -0.56 -2.40 -15.97
N ASN A 337 -0.99 -3.14 -16.99
CA ASN A 337 -1.96 -2.67 -17.99
C ASN A 337 -1.54 -1.35 -18.67
N SER A 338 -0.36 -1.30 -19.27
CA SER A 338 0.16 -0.16 -20.06
C SER A 338 0.49 -0.57 -21.49
N CYS A 339 0.70 0.39 -22.39
CA CYS A 339 1.28 0.08 -23.68
C CYS A 339 2.75 -0.30 -23.56
N TYR A 340 3.50 0.50 -22.82
CA TYR A 340 4.93 0.28 -22.57
C TYR A 340 5.21 0.35 -21.07
N PRO A 341 5.99 -0.57 -20.51
CA PRO A 341 6.50 -0.40 -19.15
C PRO A 341 7.57 0.69 -19.11
N PHE A 342 8.50 0.64 -20.07
CA PHE A 342 9.62 1.57 -20.17
C PHE A 342 9.76 2.07 -21.61
N GLU A 343 9.91 3.37 -21.76
CA GLU A 343 10.20 4.02 -23.03
C GLU A 343 11.49 4.84 -22.90
N LEU A 344 12.47 4.50 -23.70
CA LEU A 344 13.78 5.14 -23.72
C LEU A 344 14.03 5.74 -25.11
N TRP A 345 14.22 7.06 -25.16
CA TRP A 345 14.40 7.79 -26.42
C TRP A 345 15.40 8.92 -26.25
N ALA A 346 16.46 8.90 -27.01
CA ALA A 346 17.54 9.89 -26.97
C ALA A 346 17.97 10.29 -28.38
N SER A 347 17.18 11.14 -29.04
CA SER A 347 17.42 11.55 -30.43
C SER A 347 18.10 12.90 -30.55
N GLN A 348 18.44 13.26 -31.79
CA GLN A 348 19.00 14.57 -32.20
C GLN A 348 20.23 15.01 -31.36
N ASN A 349 20.05 15.92 -30.43
CA ASN A 349 21.09 16.55 -29.62
C ASN A 349 21.25 15.91 -28.22
N ALA A 350 20.50 14.86 -27.91
CA ALA A 350 20.68 14.14 -26.65
C ALA A 350 22.12 13.64 -26.51
N LYS A 351 22.70 13.77 -25.32
CA LYS A 351 24.12 13.50 -25.07
C LYS A 351 24.37 12.15 -24.43
N SER A 352 23.51 11.73 -23.54
CA SER A 352 23.69 10.48 -22.79
C SER A 352 22.37 9.82 -22.37
N MET A 353 22.41 8.49 -22.28
CA MET A 353 21.63 7.60 -21.44
C MET A 353 22.62 6.69 -20.73
N TYR A 354 23.13 7.15 -19.60
CA TYR A 354 24.32 6.59 -18.97
C TYR A 354 24.11 6.28 -17.51
N ASN A 355 24.62 5.13 -17.07
CA ASN A 355 24.42 4.62 -15.72
C ASN A 355 22.92 4.53 -15.34
N ILE A 356 22.16 3.90 -16.23
CA ILE A 356 20.72 3.66 -16.05
C ILE A 356 20.52 2.20 -15.70
N THR A 357 19.87 1.93 -14.59
CA THR A 357 19.55 0.57 -14.16
C THR A 357 18.05 0.39 -14.02
N ILE A 358 17.51 -0.66 -14.63
CA ILE A 358 16.11 -1.08 -14.55
C ILE A 358 16.08 -2.50 -14.03
N CYS A 359 15.68 -2.70 -12.76
CA CYS A 359 15.76 -4.02 -12.16
C CYS A 359 14.63 -4.33 -11.16
N ASN A 360 14.39 -5.62 -10.95
CA ASN A 360 13.43 -6.13 -9.96
C ASN A 360 12.00 -5.59 -10.13
N ASN A 361 11.61 -5.16 -11.33
CA ASN A 361 10.26 -4.68 -11.59
C ASN A 361 9.36 -5.85 -12.04
N TYR A 362 8.09 -5.77 -11.67
CA TYR A 362 7.04 -6.65 -12.18
C TYR A 362 6.28 -5.92 -13.28
N VAL A 363 6.40 -6.40 -14.50
CA VAL A 363 5.68 -5.90 -15.67
C VAL A 363 4.60 -6.91 -16.03
N ILE A 364 3.34 -6.51 -15.88
CA ILE A 364 2.21 -7.42 -15.98
C ILE A 364 1.21 -6.88 -16.99
N ASN A 365 0.74 -7.75 -17.90
CA ASN A 365 -0.25 -7.42 -18.92
C ASN A 365 0.17 -6.22 -19.80
N GLN A 366 1.44 -6.10 -20.10
CA GLN A 366 1.93 -5.07 -21.00
C GLN A 366 1.25 -5.20 -22.38
N GLY A 367 0.82 -4.08 -22.94
CA GLY A 367 0.10 -4.04 -24.22
C GLY A 367 -1.36 -4.45 -24.14
N LYS A 368 -1.91 -4.75 -22.95
CA LYS A 368 -3.31 -5.15 -22.72
C LYS A 368 -4.15 -4.10 -22.00
N GLY A 369 -3.63 -2.88 -21.86
CA GLY A 369 -4.36 -1.77 -21.26
C GLY A 369 -5.28 -1.04 -22.26
N TRP A 370 -6.15 -0.19 -21.74
CA TRP A 370 -7.12 0.57 -22.54
C TRP A 370 -6.48 1.44 -23.64
N GLY A 371 -5.25 1.90 -23.44
CA GLY A 371 -4.50 2.67 -24.43
C GLY A 371 -4.21 1.85 -25.68
N GLN A 372 -3.99 0.55 -25.55
CA GLN A 372 -3.76 -0.36 -26.66
C GLN A 372 -5.06 -0.64 -27.44
N GLU A 373 -6.19 -0.78 -26.75
CA GLU A 373 -7.49 -1.05 -27.34
C GLU A 373 -7.96 0.09 -28.26
N VAL A 374 -7.63 1.33 -27.94
CA VAL A 374 -8.07 2.51 -28.70
C VAL A 374 -7.02 3.01 -29.70
N ARG A 375 -5.86 2.39 -29.80
CA ARG A 375 -4.82 2.75 -30.79
C ARG A 375 -5.13 2.17 -32.17
N LYS A 376 -4.87 2.97 -33.21
CA LYS A 376 -5.01 2.51 -34.60
C LYS A 376 -3.93 1.50 -35.03
N ASN A 377 -2.81 1.49 -34.31
CA ASN A 377 -1.64 0.67 -34.63
C ASN A 377 -1.13 -0.04 -33.38
N PRO A 378 -1.68 -1.21 -33.05
CA PRO A 378 -1.31 -1.93 -31.83
C PRO A 378 0.09 -2.56 -31.87
N TYR A 379 0.81 -2.45 -32.98
CA TYR A 379 2.05 -3.21 -33.23
C TYR A 379 3.29 -2.71 -32.49
N ASN A 380 3.24 -1.58 -31.82
CA ASN A 380 4.42 -0.99 -31.18
C ASN A 380 4.54 -1.28 -29.67
N SER A 381 3.58 -1.97 -29.06
CA SER A 381 3.68 -2.29 -27.65
C SER A 381 4.66 -3.44 -27.38
N ALA A 382 5.53 -3.28 -26.40
CA ALA A 382 6.54 -4.26 -26.05
C ALA A 382 7.10 -4.01 -24.65
N ASN A 383 7.81 -4.99 -24.09
CA ASN A 383 8.48 -4.86 -22.80
C ASN A 383 9.64 -3.86 -22.84
N PHE A 384 10.36 -3.84 -23.96
CA PHE A 384 11.46 -2.92 -24.16
C PHE A 384 11.19 -2.07 -25.39
N VAL A 385 11.04 -0.78 -25.20
CA VAL A 385 10.86 0.18 -26.28
C VAL A 385 12.01 1.16 -26.26
N PHE A 386 12.96 0.94 -27.17
CA PHE A 386 14.06 1.83 -27.45
C PHE A 386 13.78 2.54 -28.75
N TYR A 387 13.36 3.78 -28.68
CA TYR A 387 13.19 4.61 -29.85
C TYR A 387 14.53 5.09 -30.39
N GLU A 388 14.53 6.11 -31.20
CA GLU A 388 15.68 6.66 -31.87
C GLU A 388 16.80 7.05 -30.87
N PHE A 389 17.98 6.46 -31.01
CA PHE A 389 19.19 6.85 -30.31
C PHE A 389 20.18 7.45 -31.32
N SER A 390 20.42 8.73 -31.22
CA SER A 390 21.37 9.38 -32.12
C SER A 390 22.79 8.80 -31.95
N GLN A 391 23.62 8.86 -33.02
CA GLN A 391 24.92 8.19 -33.03
C GLN A 391 25.90 8.71 -31.95
N ASN A 392 25.69 9.92 -31.46
CA ASN A 392 26.58 10.59 -30.50
C ASN A 392 26.17 10.35 -29.03
N VAL A 393 25.02 9.74 -28.76
CA VAL A 393 24.56 9.48 -27.39
C VAL A 393 25.48 8.48 -26.71
N LYS A 394 25.96 8.81 -25.53
CA LYS A 394 26.66 7.86 -24.64
C LYS A 394 25.63 6.95 -24.02
N ILE A 395 25.79 5.64 -24.18
CA ILE A 395 24.84 4.62 -23.69
C ILE A 395 25.52 3.75 -22.64
N ASP A 396 24.91 3.55 -21.51
CA ASP A 396 25.22 2.55 -20.50
C ASP A 396 23.93 2.24 -19.72
N ILE A 397 23.27 1.16 -20.11
CA ILE A 397 21.96 0.78 -19.58
C ILE A 397 22.07 -0.67 -19.12
N GLU A 398 21.59 -0.96 -17.92
CA GLU A 398 21.48 -2.31 -17.38
C GLU A 398 20.01 -2.63 -17.09
N ILE A 399 19.55 -3.80 -17.58
CA ILE A 399 18.18 -4.28 -17.43
C ILE A 399 18.23 -5.71 -16.92
N HIS A 400 17.89 -5.94 -15.65
CA HIS A 400 18.07 -7.25 -15.06
C HIS A 400 17.08 -7.57 -13.93
N ASN A 401 16.87 -8.86 -13.67
CA ASN A 401 16.01 -9.36 -12.61
C ASN A 401 14.57 -8.83 -12.68
N ASN A 402 14.10 -8.42 -13.86
CA ASN A 402 12.71 -8.01 -14.04
C ASN A 402 11.84 -9.23 -14.37
N TYR A 403 10.57 -9.12 -14.01
CA TYR A 403 9.54 -10.11 -14.32
C TYR A 403 8.61 -9.54 -15.39
N PHE A 404 8.54 -10.18 -16.54
CA PHE A 404 7.65 -9.82 -17.64
C PHE A 404 6.59 -10.89 -17.79
N ILE A 405 5.35 -10.54 -17.47
CA ILE A 405 4.27 -11.50 -17.25
C ILE A 405 3.11 -11.17 -18.19
N ASN A 406 2.75 -12.13 -19.06
CA ASN A 406 1.57 -12.05 -19.92
C ASN A 406 1.53 -10.80 -20.81
N SER A 407 2.66 -10.38 -21.33
CA SER A 407 2.76 -9.23 -22.22
C SER A 407 2.16 -9.54 -23.60
N LEU A 408 1.70 -8.50 -24.31
CA LEU A 408 1.25 -8.64 -25.69
C LEU A 408 2.41 -8.95 -26.63
N ARG A 409 3.59 -8.39 -26.34
CA ARG A 409 4.86 -8.69 -26.98
C ARG A 409 5.96 -8.71 -25.94
N GLU A 410 6.64 -9.82 -25.82
CA GLU A 410 7.64 -9.99 -24.76
C GLU A 410 8.95 -9.26 -25.03
N TYR A 411 9.30 -9.03 -26.29
CA TYR A 411 10.58 -8.42 -26.61
C TYR A 411 10.51 -7.54 -27.85
N TYR A 412 10.97 -6.29 -27.76
CA TYR A 412 10.96 -5.38 -28.89
C TYR A 412 12.07 -4.33 -28.82
N ILE A 413 12.87 -4.19 -29.90
CA ILE A 413 13.88 -3.15 -30.04
C ILE A 413 13.68 -2.50 -31.41
N LEU A 414 13.56 -1.19 -31.50
CA LEU A 414 13.42 -0.47 -32.75
C LEU A 414 14.71 -0.49 -33.58
N ASN A 415 14.55 -0.62 -34.90
CA ASN A 415 15.58 -1.04 -35.80
C ASN A 415 16.78 -0.11 -36.02
N SER A 416 16.62 1.19 -35.89
CA SER A 416 17.66 2.16 -36.31
C SER A 416 18.92 2.17 -35.46
N THR A 417 18.88 1.50 -34.31
CA THR A 417 19.93 1.57 -33.29
C THR A 417 20.29 0.21 -32.69
N LYS A 418 19.76 -0.87 -33.26
CA LYS A 418 19.84 -2.23 -32.70
C LYS A 418 21.27 -2.64 -32.32
N GLU A 419 22.21 -2.60 -33.26
CA GLU A 419 23.58 -3.07 -33.02
C GLU A 419 24.30 -2.27 -31.92
N ARG A 420 24.10 -0.95 -31.93
CA ARG A 420 24.70 -0.08 -30.97
C ARG A 420 24.10 -0.22 -29.58
N LEU A 421 22.77 -0.33 -29.53
CA LEU A 421 22.03 -0.52 -28.30
C LEU A 421 22.44 -1.83 -27.63
N LEU A 422 22.46 -2.93 -28.37
CA LEU A 422 22.90 -4.24 -27.88
C LEU A 422 24.36 -4.26 -27.40
N LYS A 423 25.21 -3.41 -27.99
CA LYS A 423 26.60 -3.29 -27.57
C LYS A 423 26.79 -2.61 -26.23
N TYR A 424 25.94 -1.65 -25.89
CA TYR A 424 26.07 -0.79 -24.70
C TYR A 424 24.95 -0.95 -23.69
N THR A 425 24.01 -1.85 -23.93
CA THR A 425 22.95 -2.23 -23.01
C THR A 425 23.18 -3.66 -22.54
N LYS A 426 23.26 -3.86 -21.25
CA LYS A 426 23.37 -5.17 -20.64
C LYS A 426 21.96 -5.63 -20.22
N ILE A 427 21.51 -6.73 -20.76
CA ILE A 427 20.21 -7.34 -20.43
C ILE A 427 20.51 -8.76 -19.96
N TYR A 428 20.05 -9.12 -18.74
CA TYR A 428 20.37 -10.43 -18.17
C TYR A 428 19.49 -10.75 -16.95
N CYS A 429 19.38 -12.05 -16.63
CA CYS A 429 18.67 -12.55 -15.44
C CYS A 429 17.20 -12.08 -15.34
N ASN A 430 16.54 -11.78 -16.47
CA ASN A 430 15.13 -11.46 -16.47
C ASN A 430 14.28 -12.73 -16.56
N LYS A 431 13.03 -12.65 -16.17
CA LYS A 431 12.07 -13.76 -16.24
C LYS A 431 10.90 -13.38 -17.12
N TYR A 432 10.62 -14.20 -18.12
CA TYR A 432 9.57 -14.00 -19.11
C TYR A 432 8.54 -15.12 -19.00
N PHE A 433 7.32 -14.76 -18.64
CA PHE A 433 6.15 -15.63 -18.58
C PHE A 433 5.22 -15.26 -19.72
N TYR A 434 5.35 -15.95 -20.86
CA TYR A 434 4.73 -15.56 -22.12
C TYR A 434 3.72 -16.60 -22.62
N ILE A 435 2.81 -16.18 -23.48
CA ILE A 435 1.88 -17.04 -24.21
C ILE A 435 2.38 -17.31 -25.63
N GLN A 436 1.92 -18.40 -26.21
CA GLN A 436 2.33 -18.79 -27.55
C GLN A 436 2.16 -17.63 -28.55
N ASN A 437 3.15 -17.40 -29.40
CA ASN A 437 3.21 -16.35 -30.42
C ASN A 437 3.33 -14.89 -29.91
N THR A 438 3.53 -14.65 -28.64
CA THR A 438 3.77 -13.29 -28.11
C THR A 438 5.25 -12.94 -27.99
N PHE A 439 6.14 -13.93 -27.94
CA PHE A 439 7.56 -13.69 -27.83
C PHE A 439 8.17 -13.35 -29.18
N VAL A 440 8.40 -12.08 -29.41
CA VAL A 440 8.85 -11.54 -30.73
C VAL A 440 9.93 -10.47 -30.57
N LEU A 441 10.87 -10.44 -31.48
CA LEU A 441 11.93 -9.43 -31.55
C LEU A 441 11.92 -8.78 -32.94
N ASN A 442 11.40 -7.55 -33.07
CA ASN A 442 11.44 -6.76 -34.30
C ASN A 442 11.08 -7.53 -35.57
N ASP A 443 9.97 -8.21 -35.61
CA ASP A 443 9.53 -9.04 -36.70
C ASP A 443 10.47 -10.21 -37.05
N LEU A 444 11.33 -10.61 -36.13
CA LEU A 444 12.17 -11.79 -36.27
C LEU A 444 11.28 -13.03 -36.46
N LYS A 445 11.55 -13.80 -37.53
CA LYS A 445 10.83 -15.05 -37.81
C LYS A 445 11.51 -16.27 -37.17
N GLU A 446 12.67 -16.07 -36.59
CA GLU A 446 13.47 -17.11 -35.96
C GLU A 446 13.05 -17.31 -34.52
N ASP A 447 13.46 -18.43 -33.93
CA ASP A 447 13.33 -18.68 -32.52
C ASP A 447 14.08 -17.59 -31.73
N VAL A 448 13.33 -16.76 -30.98
CA VAL A 448 13.88 -15.61 -30.29
C VAL A 448 14.86 -16.04 -29.21
N GLU A 449 14.56 -17.11 -28.47
CA GLU A 449 15.42 -17.61 -27.41
C GLU A 449 16.77 -18.08 -27.97
N SER A 450 16.75 -18.81 -29.08
CA SER A 450 17.96 -19.22 -29.78
C SER A 450 18.75 -18.03 -30.31
N TYR A 451 18.08 -17.00 -30.85
CA TYR A 451 18.73 -15.77 -31.33
C TYR A 451 19.39 -15.01 -30.15
N LEU A 452 18.73 -14.86 -29.03
CA LEU A 452 19.28 -14.19 -27.86
C LEU A 452 20.52 -14.93 -27.33
N GLY A 453 20.46 -16.25 -27.26
CA GLY A 453 21.58 -17.11 -26.85
C GLY A 453 22.79 -16.98 -27.80
N GLN A 454 22.59 -17.06 -29.10
CA GLN A 454 23.65 -16.92 -30.12
C GLN A 454 24.31 -15.53 -30.09
N ASN A 455 23.54 -14.48 -29.81
CA ASN A 455 24.04 -13.11 -29.76
C ASN A 455 24.47 -12.67 -28.34
N LYS A 456 24.41 -13.55 -27.37
CA LYS A 456 24.74 -13.30 -25.96
C LYS A 456 23.96 -12.11 -25.35
N ILE A 457 22.70 -12.02 -25.71
CA ILE A 457 21.75 -11.02 -25.19
C ILE A 457 20.88 -11.73 -24.16
N ASP A 458 20.49 -11.03 -23.11
CA ASP A 458 19.59 -11.51 -22.07
C ASP A 458 20.05 -12.85 -21.44
N GLN A 459 21.34 -12.91 -21.15
CA GLN A 459 21.97 -14.11 -20.60
C GLN A 459 21.42 -14.42 -19.20
N ASN A 460 21.33 -15.70 -18.86
CA ASN A 460 20.80 -16.22 -17.60
C ASN A 460 19.33 -15.82 -17.34
N SER A 461 18.62 -15.38 -18.34
CA SER A 461 17.18 -15.14 -18.27
C SER A 461 16.39 -16.42 -18.48
N THR A 462 15.22 -16.49 -17.90
CA THR A 462 14.31 -17.64 -18.04
C THR A 462 13.12 -17.27 -18.91
N PHE A 463 12.72 -18.20 -19.75
CA PHE A 463 11.64 -18.03 -20.72
C PHE A 463 10.64 -19.15 -20.52
N LYS A 464 9.46 -18.82 -19.99
CA LYS A 464 8.43 -19.79 -19.66
C LYS A 464 7.17 -19.58 -20.49
N LEU A 465 6.87 -20.54 -21.34
CA LEU A 465 5.60 -20.61 -22.03
C LEU A 465 4.49 -21.01 -21.05
N LEU A 466 3.46 -20.17 -20.93
CA LEU A 466 2.34 -20.41 -20.02
C LEU A 466 1.30 -21.33 -20.64
N THR A 467 0.73 -22.20 -19.82
CA THR A 467 -0.49 -22.95 -20.12
C THR A 467 -1.74 -22.07 -19.94
N ASP A 468 -2.87 -22.46 -20.54
CA ASP A 468 -4.13 -21.75 -20.38
C ASP A 468 -4.56 -21.61 -18.90
N ALA A 469 -4.31 -22.62 -18.09
CA ALA A 469 -4.59 -22.59 -16.64
C ALA A 469 -3.72 -21.54 -15.93
N GLN A 470 -2.43 -21.48 -16.24
CA GLN A 470 -1.51 -20.47 -15.69
C GLN A 470 -1.88 -19.07 -16.14
N VAL A 471 -2.33 -18.89 -17.39
CA VAL A 471 -2.82 -17.59 -17.88
C VAL A 471 -4.04 -17.12 -17.09
N GLN A 472 -4.96 -18.04 -16.73
CA GLN A 472 -6.11 -17.70 -15.88
C GLN A 472 -5.68 -17.24 -14.47
N GLN A 473 -4.72 -17.93 -13.86
CA GLN A 473 -4.17 -17.53 -12.56
C GLN A 473 -3.52 -16.14 -12.63
N ILE A 474 -2.65 -15.92 -13.62
CA ILE A 474 -1.99 -14.61 -13.83
C ILE A 474 -3.00 -13.48 -14.06
N SER A 475 -4.12 -13.79 -14.72
CA SER A 475 -5.16 -12.82 -15.07
C SER A 475 -6.25 -12.68 -13.99
N ASN A 476 -5.98 -13.05 -12.75
CA ASN A 476 -6.94 -12.95 -11.64
C ASN A 476 -7.44 -11.50 -11.47
N PRO A 477 -8.73 -11.21 -11.72
CA PRO A 477 -9.25 -9.85 -11.69
C PRO A 477 -9.20 -9.20 -10.30
N GLU A 478 -9.27 -9.96 -9.22
CA GLU A 478 -9.19 -9.43 -7.86
C GLU A 478 -7.82 -8.82 -7.60
N ILE A 479 -6.78 -9.53 -8.00
CA ILE A 479 -5.39 -9.06 -7.87
C ILE A 479 -5.08 -7.91 -8.84
N LEU A 480 -5.49 -8.03 -10.11
CA LEU A 480 -5.24 -7.00 -11.12
C LEU A 480 -5.93 -5.66 -10.80
N ASN A 481 -7.01 -5.69 -10.02
CA ASN A 481 -7.73 -4.50 -9.57
C ASN A 481 -7.36 -4.06 -8.15
N SER A 482 -6.46 -4.77 -7.48
CA SER A 482 -5.99 -4.38 -6.14
C SER A 482 -5.30 -3.01 -6.17
N ASN A 483 -5.45 -2.29 -5.07
CA ASN A 483 -4.75 -1.04 -4.81
C ASN A 483 -3.51 -1.24 -3.93
N ASP A 484 -3.28 -2.47 -3.45
CA ASP A 484 -2.19 -2.81 -2.54
C ASP A 484 -1.00 -3.39 -3.31
N TYR A 485 0.09 -2.65 -3.29
CA TYR A 485 1.36 -3.05 -3.88
C TYR A 485 1.86 -4.40 -3.33
N ASN A 486 1.81 -4.58 -2.00
CA ASN A 486 2.34 -5.79 -1.37
C ASN A 486 1.47 -7.01 -1.67
N GLU A 487 0.16 -6.85 -1.75
CA GLU A 487 -0.77 -7.91 -2.14
C GLU A 487 -0.44 -8.42 -3.54
N ILE A 488 -0.33 -7.52 -4.52
CA ILE A 488 0.00 -7.88 -5.90
C ILE A 488 1.37 -8.55 -5.97
N LYS A 489 2.38 -7.95 -5.34
CA LYS A 489 3.75 -8.49 -5.35
C LYS A 489 3.80 -9.90 -4.76
N THR A 490 3.24 -10.07 -3.57
CA THR A 490 3.21 -11.36 -2.89
C THR A 490 2.48 -12.43 -3.71
N TYR A 491 1.38 -12.04 -4.36
CA TYR A 491 0.65 -12.95 -5.24
C TYR A 491 1.53 -13.50 -6.36
N TYR A 492 2.22 -12.62 -7.11
CA TYR A 492 3.06 -13.05 -8.22
C TYR A 492 4.33 -13.77 -7.78
N GLU A 493 4.92 -13.41 -6.64
CA GLU A 493 6.04 -14.16 -6.04
C GLU A 493 5.63 -15.59 -5.65
N ASN A 494 4.44 -15.76 -5.12
CA ASN A 494 3.92 -17.08 -4.77
C ASN A 494 3.54 -17.88 -6.02
N LEU A 495 2.94 -17.23 -7.01
CA LEU A 495 2.58 -17.86 -8.26
C LEU A 495 3.80 -18.37 -9.03
N GLU A 496 4.90 -17.62 -9.03
CA GLU A 496 6.18 -18.06 -9.59
C GLU A 496 6.68 -19.35 -8.93
N LYS A 497 6.70 -19.35 -7.59
CA LYS A 497 7.12 -20.54 -6.84
C LYS A 497 6.24 -21.75 -7.14
N GLU A 498 4.94 -21.53 -7.27
CA GLU A 498 3.98 -22.58 -7.63
C GLU A 498 4.26 -23.14 -9.03
N PHE A 499 4.54 -22.27 -9.99
CA PHE A 499 4.87 -22.68 -11.35
C PHE A 499 6.16 -23.49 -11.42
N GLU A 500 7.23 -23.01 -10.78
CA GLU A 500 8.51 -23.74 -10.70
C GLU A 500 8.32 -25.09 -10.03
N TYR A 501 7.55 -25.13 -8.96
CA TYR A 501 7.28 -26.37 -8.24
C TYR A 501 6.47 -27.38 -9.08
N THR A 502 5.47 -26.90 -9.80
CA THR A 502 4.66 -27.73 -10.70
C THR A 502 5.49 -28.35 -11.81
N GLU A 503 6.39 -27.59 -12.43
CA GLU A 503 7.31 -28.13 -13.44
C GLU A 503 8.24 -29.20 -12.89
N LEU A 504 8.83 -28.94 -11.74
CA LEU A 504 9.71 -29.89 -11.09
C LEU A 504 8.98 -31.21 -10.78
N LYS A 505 7.74 -31.14 -10.28
CA LYS A 505 6.93 -32.33 -10.07
C LYS A 505 6.71 -33.11 -11.36
N GLN A 506 6.36 -32.40 -12.43
CA GLN A 506 6.10 -32.98 -13.74
C GLN A 506 7.35 -33.72 -14.29
N GLU A 507 8.51 -33.08 -14.19
CA GLU A 507 9.80 -33.67 -14.59
C GLU A 507 10.11 -34.96 -13.83
N ILE A 508 9.90 -34.94 -12.54
CA ILE A 508 10.15 -36.13 -11.71
C ILE A 508 9.15 -37.24 -12.01
N ILE A 509 7.88 -36.92 -12.18
CA ILE A 509 6.83 -37.88 -12.57
C ILE A 509 7.19 -38.52 -13.92
N GLU A 510 7.64 -37.73 -14.89
CA GLU A 510 8.08 -38.24 -16.19
C GLU A 510 9.26 -39.20 -16.06
N LYS A 511 10.25 -38.92 -15.21
CA LYS A 511 11.37 -39.81 -14.94
C LYS A 511 10.91 -41.14 -14.34
N TYR A 512 9.97 -41.17 -13.41
CA TYR A 512 9.41 -42.43 -12.86
C TYR A 512 8.61 -43.22 -13.89
N ASN A 513 7.84 -42.56 -14.74
CA ASN A 513 7.14 -43.18 -15.86
C ASN A 513 8.12 -43.80 -16.88
N ASN A 514 9.19 -43.09 -17.23
CA ASN A 514 10.22 -43.55 -18.11
C ASN A 514 10.96 -44.77 -17.51
N PHE A 515 11.21 -44.78 -16.21
CA PHE A 515 11.77 -45.96 -15.52
C PHE A 515 10.87 -47.20 -15.68
N LEU A 516 9.56 -47.04 -15.49
CA LEU A 516 8.60 -48.14 -15.68
C LEU A 516 8.62 -48.66 -17.14
N VAL A 517 8.55 -47.75 -18.09
CA VAL A 517 8.52 -48.12 -19.51
C VAL A 517 9.84 -48.78 -19.94
N SER A 518 10.98 -48.21 -19.57
CA SER A 518 12.31 -48.66 -19.96
C SER A 518 12.66 -50.02 -19.38
N ASN A 519 12.06 -50.38 -18.25
CA ASN A 519 12.35 -51.63 -17.52
C ASN A 519 11.14 -52.57 -17.47
N GLU A 520 10.10 -52.39 -18.29
CA GLU A 520 8.86 -53.18 -18.27
C GLU A 520 9.10 -54.67 -18.24
N THR A 521 10.00 -55.18 -19.07
CA THR A 521 10.31 -56.62 -19.16
C THR A 521 10.91 -57.15 -17.87
N LEU A 522 11.77 -56.40 -17.19
CA LEU A 522 12.43 -56.77 -15.95
C LEU A 522 11.51 -56.66 -14.74
N LEU A 523 10.62 -55.68 -14.78
CA LEU A 523 9.71 -55.36 -13.69
C LEU A 523 8.44 -56.22 -13.67
N SER A 524 7.98 -56.68 -14.86
CA SER A 524 6.73 -57.46 -14.98
C SER A 524 6.65 -58.70 -14.11
N PRO A 525 7.72 -59.48 -13.85
CA PRO A 525 7.65 -60.62 -12.95
C PRO A 525 7.66 -60.25 -11.46
N ILE A 526 7.89 -58.97 -11.12
CA ILE A 526 8.00 -58.52 -9.73
C ILE A 526 6.63 -58.08 -9.24
N LYS A 527 6.09 -58.80 -8.26
CA LYS A 527 4.76 -58.55 -7.73
C LYS A 527 4.64 -57.13 -7.13
N ASN A 528 3.58 -56.46 -7.47
CA ASN A 528 3.18 -55.11 -6.93
C ASN A 528 4.12 -53.98 -7.27
N ILE A 529 5.18 -54.16 -8.04
CA ILE A 529 6.17 -53.09 -8.27
C ILE A 529 5.58 -51.90 -9.02
N ASN A 530 4.77 -52.14 -10.07
CA ASN A 530 4.11 -51.09 -10.83
C ASN A 530 3.12 -50.31 -9.96
N ASN A 531 2.40 -51.01 -9.07
CA ASN A 531 1.45 -50.36 -8.16
C ASN A 531 2.17 -49.45 -7.16
N ASN A 532 3.33 -49.93 -6.66
CA ASN A 532 4.13 -49.15 -5.72
C ASN A 532 4.71 -47.91 -6.38
N ILE A 533 5.23 -48.00 -7.61
CA ILE A 533 5.76 -46.84 -8.34
C ILE A 533 4.62 -45.88 -8.74
N ASN A 534 3.48 -46.39 -9.19
CA ASN A 534 2.31 -45.54 -9.44
C ASN A 534 1.81 -44.85 -8.16
N SER A 535 1.98 -45.48 -6.99
CA SER A 535 1.69 -44.82 -5.71
C SER A 535 2.68 -43.71 -5.39
N ILE A 536 3.97 -43.85 -5.76
CA ILE A 536 4.94 -42.73 -5.67
C ILE A 536 4.48 -41.57 -6.55
N ILE A 537 4.15 -41.85 -7.81
CA ILE A 537 3.71 -40.85 -8.78
C ILE A 537 2.48 -40.09 -8.25
N GLY A 538 1.44 -40.82 -7.81
CA GLY A 538 0.22 -40.19 -7.28
C GLY A 538 0.49 -39.31 -6.05
N ARG A 539 1.39 -39.74 -5.17
CA ARG A 539 1.78 -38.90 -4.02
C ARG A 539 2.55 -37.64 -4.43
N ILE A 540 3.40 -37.71 -5.45
CA ILE A 540 4.09 -36.54 -5.99
C ILE A 540 3.06 -35.60 -6.63
N GLU A 541 2.07 -36.11 -7.36
CA GLU A 541 0.99 -35.33 -7.95
C GLU A 541 0.21 -34.55 -6.89
N ASP A 542 -0.11 -35.18 -5.77
CA ASP A 542 -0.88 -34.60 -4.68
C ASP A 542 -0.11 -33.59 -3.80
N MET A 543 1.22 -33.53 -3.95
CA MET A 543 2.04 -32.63 -3.15
C MET A 543 1.80 -31.16 -3.51
N THR A 544 1.65 -30.32 -2.48
CA THR A 544 1.52 -28.86 -2.58
C THR A 544 2.73 -28.15 -1.99
N LEU A 545 2.88 -26.84 -2.18
CA LEU A 545 3.98 -26.04 -1.61
C LEU A 545 3.86 -25.79 -0.10
N ASP A 546 2.81 -26.26 0.53
CA ASP A 546 2.60 -26.06 1.96
C ASP A 546 3.38 -27.09 2.80
N THR A 547 3.34 -26.91 4.11
CA THR A 547 4.18 -27.64 5.09
C THR A 547 3.79 -29.10 5.34
N THR A 548 2.79 -29.65 4.65
CA THR A 548 2.29 -31.02 4.89
C THR A 548 3.10 -32.08 4.16
N ASN A 549 4.03 -31.69 3.31
CA ASN A 549 4.76 -32.56 2.39
C ASN A 549 5.79 -33.49 3.05
N GLU A 550 6.25 -33.19 4.25
CA GLU A 550 7.25 -34.05 4.93
C GLU A 550 6.74 -35.47 5.17
N ALA A 551 5.49 -35.63 5.57
CA ALA A 551 4.87 -36.93 5.74
C ALA A 551 4.77 -37.71 4.41
N SER A 552 4.38 -37.02 3.34
CA SER A 552 4.26 -37.58 1.98
C SER A 552 5.62 -37.99 1.44
N LEU A 553 6.66 -37.21 1.65
CA LEU A 553 8.03 -37.57 1.27
C LEU A 553 8.55 -38.80 2.03
N LYS A 554 8.31 -38.86 3.33
CA LYS A 554 8.63 -40.03 4.14
C LYS A 554 7.91 -41.30 3.65
N GLU A 555 6.67 -41.20 3.26
CA GLU A 555 5.92 -42.30 2.69
C GLU A 555 6.45 -42.70 1.31
N ILE A 556 6.83 -41.78 0.45
CA ILE A 556 7.47 -42.10 -0.84
C ILE A 556 8.75 -42.87 -0.61
N ILE A 557 9.59 -42.43 0.32
CA ILE A 557 10.82 -43.13 0.69
C ILE A 557 10.53 -44.58 1.17
N ASN A 558 9.52 -44.76 1.99
CA ASN A 558 9.09 -46.07 2.45
C ASN A 558 8.61 -46.97 1.29
N ILE A 559 7.94 -46.38 0.30
CA ILE A 559 7.52 -47.11 -0.89
C ILE A 559 8.71 -47.48 -1.76
N VAL A 560 9.69 -46.57 -1.95
CA VAL A 560 10.94 -46.83 -2.67
C VAL A 560 11.67 -48.00 -2.00
N TYR A 561 11.78 -48.02 -0.67
CA TYR A 561 12.35 -49.15 0.07
C TYR A 561 11.59 -50.47 -0.16
N SER A 562 10.26 -50.41 -0.20
CA SER A 562 9.43 -51.60 -0.52
C SER A 562 9.70 -52.06 -1.97
N VAL A 563 9.86 -51.14 -2.92
CA VAL A 563 10.23 -51.48 -4.31
C VAL A 563 11.60 -52.15 -4.35
N GLU A 564 12.62 -51.59 -3.70
CA GLU A 564 13.95 -52.18 -3.62
C GLU A 564 13.92 -53.58 -2.98
N SER A 565 13.21 -53.73 -1.89
CA SER A 565 13.03 -55.03 -1.23
C SER A 565 12.40 -56.09 -2.15
N ASN A 566 11.43 -55.68 -2.95
CA ASN A 566 10.78 -56.53 -3.95
C ASN A 566 11.75 -56.95 -5.08
N ILE A 567 12.60 -56.01 -5.55
CA ILE A 567 13.63 -56.26 -6.56
C ILE A 567 14.67 -57.26 -6.01
N ILE A 568 15.11 -57.07 -4.76
CA ILE A 568 16.02 -58.00 -4.07
C ILE A 568 15.37 -59.40 -3.93
N GLY A 569 14.09 -59.41 -3.52
CA GLY A 569 13.33 -60.68 -3.44
C GLY A 569 13.20 -61.41 -4.79
N ALA A 570 13.04 -60.66 -5.89
CA ALA A 570 13.00 -61.25 -7.23
C ALA A 570 14.34 -61.88 -7.65
N ASN A 571 15.46 -61.27 -7.26
CA ASN A 571 16.79 -61.87 -7.46
C ASN A 571 16.96 -63.17 -6.65
N VAL A 572 16.56 -63.17 -5.39
CA VAL A 572 16.60 -64.39 -4.54
C VAL A 572 15.74 -65.48 -5.15
N ASN A 573 14.61 -65.16 -5.74
CA ASN A 573 13.74 -66.07 -6.45
C ASN A 573 14.20 -66.44 -7.86
N LYS A 574 15.33 -65.89 -8.33
CA LYS A 574 15.90 -66.09 -9.66
C LYS A 574 15.01 -65.60 -10.84
N ASN A 575 14.12 -64.72 -10.61
CA ASN A 575 13.29 -64.10 -11.65
C ASN A 575 14.04 -63.03 -12.45
N ILE A 576 15.10 -62.48 -11.88
CA ILE A 576 16.04 -61.53 -12.48
C ILE A 576 17.48 -61.90 -12.08
N THR A 577 18.46 -61.52 -12.88
CA THR A 577 19.87 -61.71 -12.59
C THR A 577 20.40 -60.63 -11.61
N THR A 578 21.51 -60.92 -10.97
CA THR A 578 22.17 -59.99 -10.05
C THR A 578 22.53 -58.66 -10.75
N THR A 579 22.95 -58.75 -12.03
CA THR A 579 23.29 -57.58 -12.83
C THR A 579 22.04 -56.71 -13.08
N GLU A 580 20.94 -57.30 -13.45
CA GLU A 580 19.65 -56.62 -13.66
C GLU A 580 19.13 -56.03 -12.34
N MET A 581 19.24 -56.75 -11.22
CA MET A 581 18.88 -56.25 -9.91
C MET A 581 19.68 -55.01 -9.56
N ILE A 582 20.99 -55.03 -9.71
CA ILE A 582 21.86 -53.88 -9.42
C ILE A 582 21.52 -52.68 -10.32
N LYS A 583 21.24 -52.92 -11.61
CA LYS A 583 20.82 -51.89 -12.54
C LYS A 583 19.55 -51.21 -12.08
N LEU A 584 18.49 -51.96 -11.78
CA LEU A 584 17.19 -51.43 -11.34
C LEU A 584 17.31 -50.63 -10.04
N ILE A 585 18.06 -51.15 -9.06
CA ILE A 585 18.26 -50.48 -7.78
C ILE A 585 19.03 -49.16 -7.98
N ASN A 586 20.06 -49.14 -8.83
CA ASN A 586 20.79 -47.90 -9.09
C ASN A 586 19.92 -46.86 -9.79
N GLU A 587 19.14 -47.22 -10.80
CA GLU A 587 18.20 -46.28 -11.48
C GLU A 587 17.14 -45.78 -10.50
N LEU A 588 16.60 -46.64 -9.63
CA LEU A 588 15.60 -46.25 -8.64
C LEU A 588 16.21 -45.30 -7.59
N ASN A 589 17.44 -45.51 -7.18
CA ASN A 589 18.17 -44.65 -6.26
C ASN A 589 18.44 -43.27 -6.88
N GLU A 590 18.78 -43.23 -8.18
CA GLU A 590 18.90 -41.95 -8.90
C GLU A 590 17.56 -41.16 -8.94
N LEU A 591 16.45 -41.89 -9.13
CA LEU A 591 15.12 -41.29 -9.07
C LEU A 591 14.79 -40.77 -7.67
N ALA A 592 15.13 -41.52 -6.66
CA ALA A 592 14.95 -41.14 -5.26
C ALA A 592 15.76 -39.86 -4.90
N GLN A 593 16.98 -39.72 -5.45
CA GLN A 593 17.80 -38.51 -5.28
C GLN A 593 17.18 -37.27 -5.88
N ASN A 594 16.37 -37.39 -6.93
CA ASN A 594 15.66 -36.23 -7.48
C ASN A 594 14.59 -35.66 -6.53
N MET A 595 14.16 -36.41 -5.53
CA MET A 595 13.26 -35.90 -4.49
C MET A 595 13.93 -34.87 -3.59
N ASP A 596 15.26 -34.82 -3.52
CA ASP A 596 16.01 -33.82 -2.77
C ASP A 596 15.72 -32.40 -3.30
N ILE A 597 15.45 -32.26 -4.60
CA ILE A 597 15.15 -30.99 -5.22
C ILE A 597 13.77 -30.48 -4.79
N ILE A 598 12.75 -31.36 -4.77
CA ILE A 598 11.43 -31.02 -4.22
C ILE A 598 11.59 -30.61 -2.75
N TYR A 599 12.36 -31.34 -2.00
CA TYR A 599 12.60 -31.13 -0.59
C TYR A 599 13.20 -29.74 -0.31
N SER A 600 14.18 -29.32 -1.11
CA SER A 600 14.80 -28.00 -0.99
C SER A 600 13.85 -26.86 -1.33
N LYS A 601 12.94 -27.03 -2.28
CA LYS A 601 11.94 -26.04 -2.69
C LYS A 601 10.87 -25.80 -1.61
N VAL A 602 10.52 -26.80 -0.83
CA VAL A 602 9.58 -26.67 0.30
C VAL A 602 10.25 -26.26 1.63
N LYS A 603 11.48 -25.75 1.58
CA LYS A 603 12.28 -25.30 2.74
C LYS A 603 12.59 -26.38 3.78
N ILE A 604 12.75 -27.60 3.36
CA ILE A 604 13.14 -28.70 4.21
C ILE A 604 14.61 -29.07 3.88
N SER A 605 15.44 -29.42 4.87
CA SER A 605 16.86 -29.71 4.69
C SER A 605 17.11 -31.02 3.89
N ASN A 606 18.28 -31.19 3.29
CA ASN A 606 18.62 -32.30 2.39
C ASN A 606 18.24 -33.69 2.94
N LEU A 607 17.60 -34.52 2.08
CA LEU A 607 17.11 -35.86 2.42
C LEU A 607 18.21 -36.84 2.84
N TYR A 608 19.46 -36.64 2.47
CA TYR A 608 20.57 -37.54 2.62
C TYR A 608 21.83 -36.92 3.23
N ASP A 609 21.70 -35.84 3.97
CA ASP A 609 22.86 -35.28 4.65
C ASP A 609 23.33 -36.19 5.76
N LYS A 610 24.63 -36.47 5.78
CA LYS A 610 25.27 -37.29 6.82
C LYS A 610 25.00 -36.70 8.22
N ASN A 611 24.92 -35.41 8.34
CA ASN A 611 24.60 -34.72 9.59
C ASN A 611 23.18 -35.07 10.04
N GLU A 612 22.20 -35.04 9.12
CA GLU A 612 20.81 -35.39 9.41
C GLU A 612 20.66 -36.86 9.84
N ILE A 613 21.34 -37.79 9.14
CA ILE A 613 21.38 -39.21 9.51
C ILE A 613 21.95 -39.38 10.93
N THR A 614 23.04 -38.67 11.20
CA THR A 614 23.72 -38.73 12.50
C THR A 614 22.87 -38.11 13.60
N GLU A 615 22.22 -36.99 13.31
CA GLU A 615 21.32 -36.30 14.24
C GLU A 615 20.08 -37.16 14.53
N ASN A 616 19.43 -37.75 13.52
CA ASN A 616 18.28 -38.63 13.68
C ASN A 616 18.61 -39.83 14.56
N ILE A 617 19.78 -40.46 14.33
CA ILE A 617 20.25 -41.57 15.14
C ILE A 617 20.56 -41.12 16.57
N GLN A 618 21.22 -39.97 16.72
CA GLN A 618 21.56 -39.39 18.02
C GLN A 618 20.31 -38.96 18.79
N GLU A 619 19.36 -38.35 18.11
CA GLU A 619 18.08 -37.97 18.71
C GLU A 619 17.30 -39.19 19.16
N SER A 620 17.21 -40.23 18.31
CA SER A 620 16.57 -41.50 18.68
C SER A 620 17.25 -42.13 19.90
N GLN A 621 18.57 -42.14 19.96
CA GLN A 621 19.35 -42.66 21.10
C GLN A 621 19.14 -41.81 22.36
N ASN A 622 19.21 -40.52 22.26
CA ASN A 622 18.94 -39.62 23.38
C ASN A 622 17.52 -39.77 23.90
N TYR A 623 16.58 -40.00 22.98
CA TYR A 623 15.17 -40.17 23.28
C TYR A 623 14.94 -41.53 24.00
N ILE A 624 15.53 -42.60 23.52
CA ILE A 624 15.55 -43.93 24.18
C ILE A 624 16.17 -43.79 25.57
N ASN A 625 17.34 -43.16 25.67
CA ASN A 625 18.05 -43.00 26.92
C ASN A 625 17.30 -42.17 27.96
N SER A 626 16.61 -41.15 27.49
CA SER A 626 15.79 -40.27 28.34
C SER A 626 14.49 -40.91 28.86
N ASN A 627 14.09 -42.03 28.28
CA ASN A 627 12.84 -42.72 28.58
C ASN A 627 13.06 -44.20 28.99
N LYS A 628 14.25 -44.53 29.51
CA LYS A 628 14.58 -45.91 30.02
C LYS A 628 13.61 -46.40 31.08
N ASP A 629 12.95 -45.50 31.80
CA ASP A 629 11.93 -45.80 32.79
C ASP A 629 10.60 -46.30 32.18
N LEU A 630 10.44 -46.27 30.85
CA LEU A 630 9.26 -46.77 30.15
C LEU A 630 9.35 -48.26 29.71
N GLU A 631 10.37 -49.03 30.14
CA GLU A 631 10.61 -50.46 29.85
C GLU A 631 10.59 -50.78 28.35
N ILE A 632 11.70 -50.49 27.65
CA ILE A 632 11.83 -50.53 26.19
C ILE A 632 13.04 -51.35 25.75
N ASP A 633 13.24 -52.51 26.37
CA ASP A 633 14.43 -53.32 26.20
C ASP A 633 14.80 -53.68 24.74
N ASN A 634 13.81 -53.78 23.85
CA ASN A 634 14.05 -54.13 22.43
C ASN A 634 14.64 -52.97 21.60
N LEU A 635 14.56 -51.73 22.07
CA LEU A 635 15.14 -50.59 21.36
C LEU A 635 16.63 -50.37 21.61
N VAL A 636 17.17 -50.95 22.68
CA VAL A 636 18.57 -50.87 23.03
C VAL A 636 19.45 -51.58 21.99
N GLU A 637 18.95 -52.68 21.38
CA GLU A 637 19.71 -53.44 20.38
C GLU A 637 19.73 -52.72 19.01
N LEU A 638 18.65 -52.07 18.62
CA LEU A 638 18.59 -51.21 17.43
C LEU A 638 19.48 -49.96 17.56
N SER A 639 19.61 -49.43 18.76
CA SER A 639 20.53 -48.34 19.06
C SER A 639 22.00 -48.66 18.78
N LYS A 640 22.42 -49.94 18.88
CA LYS A 640 23.79 -50.36 18.54
C LYS A 640 24.09 -50.22 17.05
N ILE A 641 23.15 -50.59 16.20
CA ILE A 641 23.28 -50.48 14.74
C ILE A 641 23.34 -48.98 14.32
N GLY A 642 22.55 -48.16 14.97
CA GLY A 642 22.62 -46.69 14.77
C GLY A 642 24.00 -46.11 15.05
N ASN A 643 24.68 -46.60 16.12
CA ASN A 643 26.04 -46.18 16.41
C ASN A 643 27.04 -46.61 15.31
N GLU A 644 26.85 -47.77 14.71
CA GLU A 644 27.70 -48.23 13.62
C GLU A 644 27.54 -47.35 12.38
N ILE A 645 26.33 -46.93 12.06
CA ILE A 645 26.02 -46.02 10.95
C ILE A 645 26.61 -44.62 11.17
N SER A 646 26.47 -44.05 12.37
CA SER A 646 27.00 -42.74 12.72
C SER A 646 28.53 -42.68 12.60
N ASN A 647 29.23 -43.80 12.74
CA ASN A 647 30.68 -43.91 12.64
C ASN A 647 31.19 -44.17 11.21
N LYS A 648 30.34 -44.32 10.21
CA LYS A 648 30.74 -44.49 8.82
C LYS A 648 31.32 -43.21 8.23
N GLU A 649 32.39 -43.32 7.44
CA GLU A 649 32.97 -42.19 6.72
C GLU A 649 32.03 -41.67 5.60
N THR A 650 31.32 -42.60 4.96
CA THR A 650 30.33 -42.31 3.91
C THR A 650 29.00 -42.99 4.23
N THR A 651 27.93 -42.24 4.19
CA THR A 651 26.57 -42.72 4.37
C THR A 651 25.93 -43.10 3.03
N THR A 652 25.11 -44.16 3.06
CA THR A 652 24.38 -44.66 1.91
C THR A 652 22.89 -44.39 2.08
N TYR A 653 22.11 -44.55 0.99
CA TYR A 653 20.64 -44.48 1.05
C TYR A 653 20.07 -45.51 2.06
N ALA A 654 20.68 -46.69 2.16
CA ALA A 654 20.30 -47.70 3.16
C ALA A 654 20.50 -47.16 4.60
N ASP A 655 21.58 -46.42 4.84
CA ASP A 655 21.84 -45.80 6.15
C ASP A 655 20.82 -44.71 6.45
N TYR A 656 20.42 -43.96 5.44
CA TYR A 656 19.36 -42.98 5.56
C TYR A 656 18.02 -43.66 5.88
N LEU A 657 17.63 -44.68 5.11
CA LEU A 657 16.42 -45.46 5.37
C LEU A 657 16.44 -46.10 6.75
N TYR A 658 17.59 -46.61 7.18
CA TYR A 658 17.74 -47.16 8.52
C TYR A 658 17.57 -46.09 9.60
N SER A 659 18.15 -44.93 9.40
CA SER A 659 17.97 -43.77 10.33
C SER A 659 16.50 -43.41 10.47
N ILE A 660 15.77 -43.35 9.36
CA ILE A 660 14.32 -43.11 9.33
C ILE A 660 13.56 -44.27 9.96
N THR A 661 13.98 -45.54 9.68
CA THR A 661 13.35 -46.74 10.26
C THR A 661 13.55 -46.75 11.76
N LEU A 662 14.75 -46.44 12.26
CA LEU A 662 15.04 -46.31 13.68
C LEU A 662 14.21 -45.20 14.32
N SER A 663 14.09 -44.06 13.64
CA SER A 663 13.26 -42.95 14.06
C SER A 663 11.78 -43.37 14.10
N ASN A 664 11.25 -43.97 13.05
CA ASN A 664 9.88 -44.49 12.99
C ASN A 664 9.57 -45.57 14.03
N TRP A 665 10.53 -46.46 14.30
CA TRP A 665 10.39 -47.50 15.32
C TRP A 665 10.46 -46.90 16.73
N THR A 666 11.38 -46.01 16.96
CA THR A 666 11.41 -45.19 18.17
C THR A 666 10.11 -44.43 18.33
N ASP A 667 9.61 -43.87 17.28
CA ASP A 667 8.31 -43.21 17.22
C ASP A 667 7.17 -44.21 17.51
N ASN A 668 7.09 -45.34 16.91
CA ASN A 668 5.96 -46.25 17.06
C ASN A 668 5.95 -47.00 18.42
N VAL A 669 7.09 -47.47 18.89
CA VAL A 669 7.16 -48.28 20.13
C VAL A 669 7.26 -47.38 21.36
N LEU A 670 8.11 -46.35 21.34
CA LEU A 670 8.17 -45.34 22.39
C LEU A 670 6.97 -44.40 22.38
N ASN A 671 6.53 -43.95 21.19
CA ASN A 671 5.46 -43.02 21.11
C ASN A 671 4.13 -43.53 21.63
N THR A 672 3.86 -44.82 21.57
CA THR A 672 2.67 -45.36 22.20
C THR A 672 2.74 -45.16 23.72
N LYS A 673 3.86 -45.59 24.36
CA LYS A 673 4.05 -45.44 25.80
C LYS A 673 4.21 -43.96 26.22
N ILE A 674 4.90 -43.16 25.43
CA ILE A 674 5.04 -41.72 25.67
C ILE A 674 3.73 -41.00 25.40
N LYS A 675 2.94 -41.39 24.39
CA LYS A 675 1.60 -40.86 24.13
C LYS A 675 0.69 -41.06 25.36
N ASP A 676 0.74 -42.27 25.93
CA ASP A 676 -0.04 -42.57 27.13
C ASP A 676 0.43 -41.72 28.32
N TYR A 677 1.74 -41.57 28.51
CA TYR A 677 2.29 -40.66 29.52
C TYR A 677 1.91 -39.20 29.30
N ILE A 678 2.00 -38.72 28.05
CA ILE A 678 1.62 -37.36 27.69
C ILE A 678 0.10 -37.16 27.85
N ALA A 679 -0.72 -38.15 27.48
CA ALA A 679 -2.15 -38.13 27.66
C ALA A 679 -2.57 -38.04 29.13
N GLN A 680 -1.84 -38.77 29.99
CA GLN A 680 -2.05 -38.70 31.43
C GLN A 680 -1.54 -37.41 32.07
N ASN A 681 -0.65 -36.69 31.39
CA ASN A 681 -0.04 -35.44 31.84
C ASN A 681 -0.22 -34.30 30.81
N PRO A 682 -1.43 -33.87 30.59
CA PRO A 682 -1.68 -32.87 29.57
C PRO A 682 -0.98 -31.53 29.86
N VAL A 683 -0.44 -30.95 28.83
CA VAL A 683 0.10 -29.60 28.90
C VAL A 683 -0.99 -28.62 28.48
N THR A 684 -1.27 -27.67 29.33
CA THR A 684 -2.35 -26.68 29.13
C THR A 684 -1.82 -25.27 29.33
N ILE A 685 -2.55 -24.30 28.87
CA ILE A 685 -2.23 -22.89 29.10
C ILE A 685 -3.28 -22.30 30.05
N LYS A 686 -2.81 -21.67 31.09
CA LYS A 686 -3.62 -20.84 31.99
C LYS A 686 -3.37 -19.36 31.67
N TYR A 687 -4.41 -18.61 31.54
CA TYR A 687 -4.34 -17.17 31.33
C TYR A 687 -4.64 -16.41 32.65
N SER A 688 -3.95 -15.30 32.85
CA SER A 688 -4.23 -14.40 33.99
C SER A 688 -5.51 -13.62 33.77
N GLU A 689 -5.81 -13.31 32.52
CA GLU A 689 -6.99 -12.55 32.11
C GLU A 689 -7.79 -13.35 31.09
N THR A 690 -9.03 -13.60 31.40
CA THR A 690 -9.96 -14.34 30.50
C THR A 690 -11.10 -13.48 29.97
N ASN A 691 -11.36 -12.35 30.62
CA ASN A 691 -12.31 -11.35 30.18
C ASN A 691 -11.60 -10.28 29.34
N ILE A 692 -12.36 -9.51 28.62
CA ILE A 692 -11.82 -8.35 27.89
C ILE A 692 -11.17 -7.40 28.89
N THR A 693 -9.95 -6.99 28.63
CA THR A 693 -9.12 -6.22 29.56
C THR A 693 -8.22 -5.24 28.84
N ASN A 694 -7.94 -4.11 29.46
CA ASN A 694 -6.91 -3.18 28.99
C ASN A 694 -5.52 -3.44 29.58
N LYS A 695 -5.40 -4.49 30.37
CA LYS A 695 -4.13 -4.91 30.97
C LYS A 695 -3.44 -5.96 30.11
N SER A 696 -2.17 -6.12 30.33
CA SER A 696 -1.42 -7.23 29.76
C SER A 696 -1.94 -8.57 30.31
N ALA A 697 -2.04 -9.55 29.43
CA ALA A 697 -2.45 -10.89 29.80
C ALA A 697 -1.22 -11.82 29.84
N LYS A 698 -1.14 -12.63 30.87
CA LYS A 698 -0.05 -13.61 31.01
C LYS A 698 -0.56 -15.01 30.72
N ALA A 699 0.12 -15.69 29.81
CA ALA A 699 -0.07 -17.12 29.56
C ALA A 699 0.98 -17.92 30.32
N THR A 700 0.55 -18.94 31.03
CA THR A 700 1.41 -19.82 31.84
C THR A 700 1.17 -21.27 31.46
N ILE A 701 2.20 -21.99 31.13
CA ILE A 701 2.10 -23.44 30.93
C ILE A 701 1.81 -24.13 32.25
N LYS A 702 0.85 -25.05 32.24
CA LYS A 702 0.47 -25.93 33.34
C LYS A 702 0.50 -27.39 32.90
N THR A 703 1.23 -28.21 33.63
CA THR A 703 1.30 -29.66 33.46
C THR A 703 1.84 -30.31 34.74
N ASN A 704 1.51 -31.53 34.96
CA ASN A 704 2.10 -32.40 36.01
C ASN A 704 3.38 -33.10 35.52
N ALA A 705 3.62 -33.12 34.20
CA ALA A 705 4.83 -33.69 33.63
C ALA A 705 6.04 -32.77 33.85
N GLU A 706 7.21 -33.43 33.92
CA GLU A 706 8.47 -32.71 33.77
C GLU A 706 8.66 -32.33 32.31
N ILE A 707 8.74 -31.04 32.04
CA ILE A 707 8.95 -30.47 30.70
C ILE A 707 10.12 -29.52 30.71
N GLN A 708 10.84 -29.47 29.62
CA GLN A 708 11.90 -28.52 29.35
C GLN A 708 11.39 -27.52 28.29
N ILE A 709 11.28 -26.25 28.66
CA ILE A 709 10.99 -25.20 27.69
C ILE A 709 12.25 -24.93 26.90
N THR A 710 12.14 -24.89 25.55
CA THR A 710 13.29 -24.73 24.64
C THR A 710 13.38 -23.34 24.01
N ASN A 711 12.34 -22.55 24.16
CA ASN A 711 12.31 -21.14 23.76
C ASN A 711 11.99 -20.23 24.96
N ASN A 712 11.61 -18.99 24.74
CA ASN A 712 11.15 -18.05 25.77
C ASN A 712 12.11 -17.93 26.97
N SER A 713 13.42 -18.00 26.74
CA SER A 713 14.44 -18.01 27.79
C SER A 713 14.18 -19.06 28.88
N ASN A 714 13.66 -20.24 28.49
CA ASN A 714 13.25 -21.36 29.33
C ASN A 714 12.10 -21.03 30.30
N SER A 715 11.38 -19.96 30.10
CA SER A 715 10.27 -19.56 30.93
C SER A 715 8.97 -20.25 30.53
N LYS A 716 8.22 -20.73 31.54
CA LYS A 716 6.86 -21.25 31.38
C LYS A 716 5.79 -20.15 31.26
N GLU A 717 6.20 -18.89 31.27
CA GLU A 717 5.30 -17.74 31.26
C GLU A 717 5.62 -16.81 30.12
N TYR A 718 4.61 -16.31 29.43
CA TYR A 718 4.71 -15.27 28.40
C TYR A 718 3.68 -14.17 28.64
N VAL A 719 4.09 -12.93 28.52
CA VAL A 719 3.20 -11.76 28.72
C VAL A 719 2.84 -11.15 27.39
N PHE A 720 1.55 -10.98 27.17
CA PHE A 720 1.00 -10.30 26.02
C PHE A 720 0.61 -8.88 26.41
N ASP A 721 1.21 -7.91 25.76
CA ASP A 721 0.85 -6.50 25.89
C ASP A 721 -0.22 -6.06 24.89
N GLN A 722 -0.46 -6.88 23.88
CA GLN A 722 -1.48 -6.72 22.84
C GLN A 722 -2.02 -8.09 22.42
N ASN A 723 -3.12 -8.11 21.69
CA ASN A 723 -3.67 -9.34 21.14
C ASN A 723 -2.66 -10.02 20.20
N GLY A 724 -2.58 -11.32 20.29
CA GLY A 724 -1.61 -12.07 19.53
C GLY A 724 -1.52 -13.52 19.97
N SER A 725 -0.55 -14.21 19.41
CA SER A 725 -0.25 -15.59 19.79
C SER A 725 1.24 -15.74 20.06
N PHE A 726 1.56 -16.63 20.95
CA PHE A 726 2.92 -17.06 21.25
C PHE A 726 2.96 -18.56 21.37
N THR A 727 3.89 -19.20 20.67
CA THR A 727 4.06 -20.63 20.71
C THR A 727 5.20 -20.98 21.66
N PHE A 728 4.87 -21.69 22.72
CA PHE A 728 5.86 -22.31 23.59
C PHE A 728 6.34 -23.60 22.92
N GLU A 729 7.64 -23.70 22.80
CA GLU A 729 8.31 -24.94 22.40
C GLU A 729 8.86 -25.62 23.64
N TYR A 730 8.61 -26.89 23.77
CA TYR A 730 9.05 -27.66 24.93
C TYR A 730 9.36 -29.12 24.56
N LYS A 731 10.21 -29.74 25.36
CA LYS A 731 10.42 -31.19 25.30
C LYS A 731 9.73 -31.84 26.47
N ILE A 732 9.05 -32.95 26.17
CA ILE A 732 8.44 -33.85 27.14
C ILE A 732 8.83 -35.29 26.81
N LYS A 733 9.49 -35.96 27.72
CA LYS A 733 10.05 -37.30 27.46
C LYS A 733 10.91 -37.37 26.19
N GLY A 734 11.69 -36.28 25.93
CA GLY A 734 12.55 -36.17 24.75
C GLY A 734 11.85 -35.69 23.50
N GLN A 735 10.51 -35.74 23.44
CA GLN A 735 9.75 -35.25 22.27
C GLN A 735 9.62 -33.78 22.27
N ALA A 736 9.99 -33.12 21.16
CA ALA A 736 9.69 -31.73 20.92
C ALA A 736 8.19 -31.55 20.67
N LYS A 737 7.58 -30.67 21.40
CA LYS A 737 6.18 -30.32 21.32
C LYS A 737 6.03 -28.80 21.38
N GLN A 738 4.92 -28.35 20.90
CA GLN A 738 4.57 -26.95 20.98
C GLN A 738 3.14 -26.76 21.48
N ILE A 739 2.90 -25.67 22.14
CA ILE A 739 1.57 -25.26 22.52
C ILE A 739 1.46 -23.75 22.32
N THR A 740 0.44 -23.35 21.61
CA THR A 740 0.25 -21.94 21.28
C THR A 740 -0.72 -21.30 22.24
N ALA A 741 -0.24 -20.29 22.92
CA ALA A 741 -1.07 -19.34 23.65
C ALA A 741 -1.62 -18.30 22.68
N LYS A 742 -2.91 -18.05 22.77
CA LYS A 742 -3.55 -17.00 21.99
C LYS A 742 -4.36 -16.10 22.89
N VAL A 743 -4.10 -14.83 22.80
CA VAL A 743 -4.83 -13.78 23.53
C VAL A 743 -5.54 -12.89 22.50
N THR A 744 -6.83 -12.73 22.70
CA THR A 744 -7.70 -11.92 21.81
C THR A 744 -8.61 -10.99 22.59
N ASN A 745 -8.35 -10.90 23.89
CA ASN A 745 -9.20 -10.17 24.85
C ASN A 745 -8.52 -8.91 25.42
N ILE A 746 -7.37 -8.51 24.87
CA ILE A 746 -6.75 -7.23 25.24
C ILE A 746 -7.32 -6.16 24.33
N ASP A 747 -7.91 -5.21 24.93
CA ASP A 747 -8.45 -4.04 24.28
C ASP A 747 -7.94 -2.79 25.02
N LYS A 748 -7.06 -2.05 24.38
CA LYS A 748 -6.49 -0.80 24.90
C LYS A 748 -7.10 0.43 24.22
N THR A 749 -8.06 0.21 23.36
CA THR A 749 -8.70 1.26 22.60
C THR A 749 -9.83 1.86 23.42
N SER A 750 -9.80 3.13 23.63
CA SER A 750 -10.90 3.81 24.32
C SER A 750 -12.06 4.09 23.36
N PRO A 751 -13.29 4.04 23.82
CA PRO A 751 -14.45 4.44 23.02
C PRO A 751 -14.28 5.82 22.41
N ILE A 752 -14.70 5.96 21.16
CA ILE A 752 -14.66 7.23 20.44
C ILE A 752 -16.03 7.91 20.57
N ILE A 753 -16.03 9.13 21.04
CA ILE A 753 -17.21 9.99 21.10
C ILE A 753 -17.10 11.03 19.97
N ASN A 754 -18.04 10.98 19.03
CA ASN A 754 -18.12 11.91 17.91
C ASN A 754 -19.35 12.81 18.03
N GLY A 755 -19.36 13.91 17.29
CA GLY A 755 -20.47 14.86 17.25
C GLY A 755 -20.45 15.88 18.39
N VAL A 756 -19.53 15.72 19.35
CA VAL A 756 -19.31 16.66 20.46
C VAL A 756 -17.83 16.85 20.70
N ILE A 757 -17.48 18.02 21.18
CA ILE A 757 -16.09 18.41 21.47
C ILE A 757 -16.04 18.80 22.97
N ASP A 758 -15.00 18.36 23.64
CA ASP A 758 -14.79 18.66 25.06
C ASP A 758 -14.63 20.18 25.28
N GLY A 759 -15.36 20.71 26.28
CA GLY A 759 -15.35 22.14 26.59
C GLY A 759 -16.08 23.04 25.61
N LYS A 760 -16.84 22.49 24.65
CA LYS A 760 -17.56 23.27 23.66
C LYS A 760 -18.93 23.76 24.14
N LEU A 761 -19.28 25.00 23.78
CA LEU A 761 -20.62 25.53 23.91
C LEU A 761 -21.39 25.33 22.60
N TYR A 762 -22.55 24.68 22.67
CA TYR A 762 -23.46 24.49 21.56
C TYR A 762 -24.69 25.37 21.70
N THR A 763 -25.09 26.04 20.66
CA THR A 763 -26.29 26.89 20.62
C THR A 763 -27.44 26.26 19.82
N SER A 764 -27.30 24.98 19.50
CA SER A 764 -28.30 24.18 18.79
C SER A 764 -28.23 22.73 19.25
N LYS A 765 -29.27 21.97 18.91
CA LYS A 765 -29.32 20.53 19.14
C LYS A 765 -28.11 19.81 18.58
N ILE A 766 -27.62 18.83 19.27
CA ILE A 766 -26.50 18.00 18.89
C ILE A 766 -26.82 16.52 19.03
N THR A 767 -26.12 15.70 18.27
CA THR A 767 -26.36 14.25 18.27
C THR A 767 -25.02 13.55 18.43
N PRO A 768 -24.58 13.29 19.67
CA PRO A 768 -23.34 12.57 19.91
C PRO A 768 -23.49 11.09 19.50
N THR A 769 -22.47 10.57 18.84
CA THR A 769 -22.37 9.15 18.51
C THR A 769 -21.16 8.53 19.19
N ILE A 770 -21.35 7.36 19.75
CA ILE A 770 -20.31 6.62 20.44
C ILE A 770 -20.07 5.34 19.67
N THR A 771 -18.82 5.08 19.38
CA THR A 771 -18.40 3.86 18.66
C THR A 771 -17.26 3.21 19.41
N ASP A 772 -17.38 1.92 19.56
CA ASP A 772 -16.36 1.05 20.09
C ASP A 772 -16.76 -0.40 19.87
N GLU A 773 -15.81 -1.26 19.57
CA GLU A 773 -16.08 -2.67 19.30
C GLU A 773 -16.57 -3.41 20.54
N ASN A 774 -16.11 -3.01 21.72
CA ASN A 774 -16.40 -3.64 23.00
C ASN A 774 -17.16 -2.72 23.95
N LEU A 775 -17.91 -1.79 23.43
CA LEU A 775 -18.65 -0.83 24.25
C LEU A 775 -19.48 -1.53 25.34
N ASN A 776 -19.34 -1.04 26.57
CA ASN A 776 -20.05 -1.58 27.73
C ASN A 776 -21.12 -0.62 28.25
N THR A 777 -20.71 0.57 28.59
CA THR A 777 -21.62 1.55 29.16
C THR A 777 -21.45 2.92 28.56
N ILE A 778 -22.57 3.59 28.43
CA ILE A 778 -22.63 4.99 28.08
C ILE A 778 -23.40 5.67 29.22
N LYS A 779 -22.80 6.69 29.79
CA LYS A 779 -23.43 7.49 30.82
C LYS A 779 -23.43 8.95 30.40
N LEU A 780 -24.59 9.53 30.42
CA LEU A 780 -24.78 10.96 30.18
C LEU A 780 -25.27 11.58 31.49
N ILE A 781 -24.64 12.65 31.89
CA ILE A 781 -25.04 13.47 33.04
C ILE A 781 -25.41 14.84 32.51
N LEU A 782 -26.55 15.35 32.90
CA LEU A 782 -27.03 16.70 32.63
C LEU A 782 -27.18 17.43 33.94
N ASN A 783 -26.47 18.54 34.14
CA ASN A 783 -26.52 19.37 35.38
C ASN A 783 -26.31 18.57 36.66
N GLY A 784 -25.45 17.55 36.64
CA GLY A 784 -25.18 16.65 37.76
C GLY A 784 -26.11 15.46 37.90
N GLU A 785 -27.22 15.40 37.18
CA GLU A 785 -28.20 14.31 37.18
C GLU A 785 -27.99 13.37 35.99
N GLU A 786 -28.12 12.06 36.25
CA GLU A 786 -27.96 11.06 35.18
C GLU A 786 -29.18 11.01 34.25
N VAL A 787 -28.97 11.19 32.96
CA VAL A 787 -29.98 11.04 31.93
C VAL A 787 -30.22 9.57 31.68
N LYS A 788 -31.32 9.05 32.21
CA LYS A 788 -31.69 7.63 32.09
C LYS A 788 -31.99 7.26 30.66
N ASN A 789 -31.54 6.06 30.24
CA ASN A 789 -31.80 5.48 28.91
C ASN A 789 -31.17 6.24 27.73
N PHE A 790 -30.16 7.06 27.96
CA PHE A 790 -29.40 7.68 26.89
C PHE A 790 -28.71 6.61 26.03
N LYS A 791 -28.72 6.79 24.69
CA LYS A 791 -28.11 5.89 23.71
C LYS A 791 -27.29 6.70 22.69
N SER A 792 -26.27 6.08 22.13
CA SER A 792 -25.52 6.65 21.02
C SER A 792 -26.46 7.05 19.87
N GLY A 793 -26.29 8.24 19.34
CA GLY A 793 -27.16 8.81 18.31
C GLY A 793 -28.44 9.48 18.83
N THR A 794 -28.61 9.59 20.13
CA THR A 794 -29.72 10.36 20.70
C THR A 794 -29.45 11.85 20.54
N THR A 795 -30.40 12.58 19.99
CA THR A 795 -30.29 14.05 19.86
C THR A 795 -30.55 14.70 21.20
N LEU A 796 -29.64 15.53 21.65
CA LEU A 796 -29.73 16.33 22.88
C LEU A 796 -30.26 17.71 22.51
N ILE A 797 -31.30 18.10 23.25
CA ILE A 797 -32.03 19.35 23.00
C ILE A 797 -32.20 20.18 24.26
N GLU A 798 -32.03 19.58 25.45
CA GLU A 798 -32.20 20.30 26.74
C GLU A 798 -30.99 21.16 27.01
N GLU A 799 -31.21 22.35 27.53
CA GLU A 799 -30.16 23.21 27.99
C GLU A 799 -29.48 22.69 29.26
N GLY A 800 -28.20 22.85 29.36
CA GLY A 800 -27.43 22.52 30.54
C GLY A 800 -26.03 22.04 30.24
N PHE A 801 -25.33 21.70 31.29
CA PHE A 801 -23.98 21.16 31.23
C PHE A 801 -24.03 19.62 31.17
N TYR A 802 -23.44 19.11 30.17
CA TYR A 802 -23.40 17.68 29.86
C TYR A 802 -22.03 17.10 30.13
N THR A 803 -22.01 15.95 30.76
CA THR A 803 -20.82 15.09 30.81
C THR A 803 -21.18 13.73 30.24
N LEU A 804 -20.60 13.40 29.09
CA LEU A 804 -20.80 12.15 28.41
C LEU A 804 -19.58 11.25 28.62
N THR A 805 -19.83 10.09 29.18
CA THR A 805 -18.80 9.10 29.49
C THR A 805 -19.14 7.80 28.76
N ALA A 806 -18.20 7.28 28.03
CA ALA A 806 -18.27 5.95 27.42
C ALA A 806 -17.20 5.06 28.04
N THR A 807 -17.55 3.85 28.35
CA THR A 807 -16.63 2.86 28.91
C THR A 807 -16.83 1.55 28.19
N ASP A 808 -15.76 0.92 27.75
CA ASP A 808 -15.78 -0.40 27.14
C ASP A 808 -15.75 -1.53 28.19
N LYS A 809 -15.79 -2.76 27.71
CA LYS A 809 -15.69 -3.96 28.55
C LYS A 809 -14.30 -4.18 29.13
N ALA A 810 -13.28 -3.61 28.54
CA ALA A 810 -11.89 -3.65 29.02
C ALA A 810 -11.64 -2.65 30.14
N GLY A 811 -12.50 -1.67 30.29
CA GLY A 811 -12.40 -0.59 31.28
C GLY A 811 -11.72 0.67 30.71
N ASN A 812 -11.45 0.74 29.39
CA ASN A 812 -11.01 2.00 28.80
C ASN A 812 -12.17 2.98 28.77
N LYS A 813 -11.86 4.24 28.96
CA LYS A 813 -12.86 5.26 29.19
C LYS A 813 -12.55 6.52 28.41
N THR A 814 -13.57 7.06 27.77
CA THR A 814 -13.55 8.39 27.19
C THR A 814 -14.63 9.23 27.84
N GLN A 815 -14.30 10.45 28.15
CA GLN A 815 -15.24 11.41 28.78
C GLN A 815 -15.10 12.74 28.07
N ILE A 816 -16.22 13.34 27.74
CA ILE A 816 -16.33 14.67 27.12
C ILE A 816 -17.37 15.45 27.89
N SER A 817 -17.07 16.69 28.20
CA SER A 817 -17.98 17.63 28.84
C SER A 817 -18.24 18.82 27.92
N PHE A 818 -19.48 19.20 27.79
CA PHE A 818 -19.91 20.31 26.90
C PHE A 818 -21.17 20.93 27.45
N GLN A 819 -21.54 22.08 26.92
CA GLN A 819 -22.75 22.75 27.35
C GLN A 819 -23.66 23.06 26.17
N ILE A 820 -24.96 22.86 26.32
CA ILE A 820 -25.98 23.34 25.36
C ILE A 820 -26.70 24.52 26.02
N MET A 821 -26.84 25.60 25.27
CA MET A 821 -27.53 26.81 25.67
C MET A 821 -28.25 27.42 24.47
N GLU A 822 -29.49 27.81 24.63
CA GLU A 822 -30.23 28.43 23.51
C GLU A 822 -29.59 29.77 23.08
N ASN A 823 -29.72 30.08 21.81
CA ASN A 823 -29.20 31.32 21.22
C ASN A 823 -29.71 32.57 21.93
N ASN A 824 -30.87 32.46 22.57
CA ASN A 824 -31.53 33.56 23.24
C ASN A 824 -31.75 33.20 24.71
N ASN A 825 -30.68 33.04 25.47
CA ASN A 825 -30.70 32.92 26.90
C ASN A 825 -31.39 34.15 27.52
N ARG A 826 -32.18 33.98 28.57
CA ARG A 826 -32.93 35.04 29.23
C ARG A 826 -32.10 36.29 29.61
N ASN A 827 -30.79 36.16 29.71
CA ASN A 827 -29.87 37.23 30.05
C ASN A 827 -29.10 37.76 28.87
N TYR A 828 -28.70 36.94 27.94
CA TYR A 828 -27.83 37.27 26.79
C TYR A 828 -28.33 36.64 25.50
N ILE A 829 -27.93 37.17 24.39
CA ILE A 829 -28.18 36.61 23.03
C ILE A 829 -26.84 36.04 22.53
N ILE A 830 -26.79 34.73 22.28
CA ILE A 830 -25.61 34.03 21.80
C ILE A 830 -25.86 33.64 20.34
N GLN A 831 -25.20 34.26 19.39
CA GLN A 831 -25.38 34.02 17.96
C GLN A 831 -24.11 34.36 17.20
N ASP A 832 -23.74 33.56 16.19
CA ASP A 832 -22.63 33.81 15.25
C ASP A 832 -21.31 34.17 15.96
N ASN A 833 -21.00 33.45 17.05
CA ASN A 833 -19.84 33.71 17.90
C ASN A 833 -19.82 35.07 18.59
N ILE A 834 -20.99 35.64 18.80
CA ILE A 834 -21.19 36.92 19.51
C ILE A 834 -22.11 36.68 20.70
N ILE A 835 -21.78 37.28 21.84
CA ILE A 835 -22.64 37.35 23.01
C ILE A 835 -23.01 38.84 23.19
N LYS A 836 -24.26 39.14 22.99
CA LYS A 836 -24.79 40.53 23.08
C LYS A 836 -25.94 40.65 24.09
N ASN A 837 -26.48 41.82 24.25
CA ASN A 837 -27.43 42.20 25.31
C ASN A 837 -26.78 42.27 26.67
N ILE A 838 -25.49 42.56 26.71
CA ILE A 838 -24.77 42.79 27.95
C ILE A 838 -25.02 44.22 28.40
N SER A 839 -25.48 44.40 29.64
CA SER A 839 -25.69 45.72 30.20
C SER A 839 -24.35 46.39 30.53
N GLU A 840 -24.32 47.67 30.45
CA GLU A 840 -23.16 48.45 30.88
C GLU A 840 -22.76 48.19 32.33
N GLN A 841 -21.48 48.39 32.61
CA GLN A 841 -20.88 48.18 33.96
C GLN A 841 -21.10 46.78 34.53
N THR A 842 -21.50 45.84 33.71
CA THR A 842 -21.58 44.42 34.08
C THR A 842 -20.19 43.91 34.40
N LYS A 843 -19.94 43.57 35.69
CA LYS A 843 -18.68 42.94 36.08
C LYS A 843 -18.57 41.54 35.52
N LYS A 844 -17.33 41.05 35.35
CA LYS A 844 -17.08 39.69 34.88
C LYS A 844 -17.81 38.67 35.77
N SER A 845 -17.72 38.84 37.10
CA SER A 845 -18.41 37.96 38.08
C SER A 845 -19.94 37.93 37.91
N ASP A 846 -20.56 39.08 37.63
CA ASP A 846 -22.00 39.17 37.40
C ASP A 846 -22.39 38.61 36.00
N PHE A 847 -21.51 38.78 35.04
CA PHE A 847 -21.66 38.21 33.71
C PHE A 847 -21.60 36.65 33.76
N ASP A 848 -20.58 36.12 34.48
CA ASP A 848 -20.38 34.67 34.63
C ASP A 848 -21.59 34.04 35.36
N ASN A 849 -22.06 34.69 36.44
CA ASN A 849 -23.24 34.23 37.21
C ASN A 849 -24.54 34.24 36.38
N LYS A 850 -24.67 35.17 35.42
CA LYS A 850 -25.84 35.27 34.56
C LYS A 850 -25.75 34.40 33.33
N LEU A 851 -24.54 34.25 32.76
CA LEU A 851 -24.27 33.39 31.58
C LEU A 851 -24.38 31.91 31.95
N LYS A 852 -23.93 31.52 33.16
CA LYS A 852 -23.99 30.15 33.70
C LYS A 852 -23.31 29.13 32.79
N LEU A 853 -22.13 29.47 32.29
CA LEU A 853 -21.29 28.50 31.62
C LEU A 853 -20.58 27.65 32.65
N GLU A 854 -20.82 26.33 32.58
CA GLU A 854 -20.16 25.34 33.44
C GLU A 854 -18.92 24.72 32.76
N ILE A 855 -18.78 24.88 31.46
CA ILE A 855 -17.54 24.57 30.75
C ILE A 855 -16.47 25.61 31.14
N THR A 856 -15.23 25.17 31.15
CA THR A 856 -14.11 26.07 31.43
C THR A 856 -13.93 27.08 30.32
N TYR A 857 -13.81 28.34 30.65
CA TYR A 857 -13.56 29.42 29.71
C TYR A 857 -12.75 30.52 30.36
N LYS A 858 -12.24 31.43 29.55
CA LYS A 858 -11.59 32.67 29.98
C LYS A 858 -12.11 33.83 29.13
N ILE A 859 -12.13 35.01 29.76
CA ILE A 859 -12.46 36.26 29.05
C ILE A 859 -11.22 37.11 29.01
N ALA A 860 -10.84 37.61 27.82
CA ALA A 860 -9.64 38.43 27.62
C ALA A 860 -9.98 39.71 26.88
N ARG A 861 -9.27 40.76 27.22
CA ARG A 861 -9.27 42.09 26.55
C ARG A 861 -7.85 42.34 26.03
N ASN A 862 -7.65 42.51 24.72
CA ASN A 862 -6.36 42.68 24.09
C ASN A 862 -5.38 41.56 24.49
N ASP A 863 -5.86 40.32 24.46
CA ASP A 863 -5.15 39.08 24.83
C ASP A 863 -4.78 38.94 26.33
N GLU A 864 -5.11 39.90 27.20
CA GLU A 864 -4.94 39.78 28.66
C GLU A 864 -6.24 39.35 29.32
N GLU A 865 -6.19 38.37 30.20
CA GLU A 865 -7.36 37.84 30.90
C GLU A 865 -7.87 38.87 31.91
N ILE A 866 -9.17 39.18 31.86
CA ILE A 866 -9.80 40.15 32.79
C ILE A 866 -10.17 39.49 34.11
N ASN A 867 -10.08 40.27 35.18
CA ASN A 867 -10.40 39.82 36.54
C ASN A 867 -11.91 39.88 36.81
N GLU A 868 -12.36 39.12 37.81
CA GLU A 868 -13.79 39.08 38.22
C GLU A 868 -14.42 40.42 38.55
N LYS A 869 -13.61 41.42 38.95
CA LYS A 869 -14.06 42.78 39.29
C LYS A 869 -14.10 43.74 38.10
N ASP A 870 -13.48 43.32 37.03
CA ASP A 870 -13.45 44.16 35.83
C ASP A 870 -14.79 44.13 35.09
N ASN A 871 -15.15 45.24 34.51
CA ASN A 871 -16.34 45.33 33.70
C ASN A 871 -16.09 44.68 32.34
N ILE A 872 -17.06 43.93 31.85
CA ILE A 872 -17.10 43.47 30.47
C ILE A 872 -17.18 44.71 29.59
N ALA A 873 -16.44 44.71 28.48
CA ALA A 873 -16.48 45.78 27.46
C ALA A 873 -16.75 45.18 26.07
N THR A 874 -17.25 46.01 25.19
CA THR A 874 -17.43 45.64 23.78
C THR A 874 -16.10 45.25 23.15
N GLY A 875 -16.02 44.03 22.59
CA GLY A 875 -14.82 43.51 21.96
C GLY A 875 -14.00 42.57 22.87
N ASP A 876 -14.37 42.39 24.14
CA ASP A 876 -13.78 41.34 24.96
C ASP A 876 -14.07 39.97 24.36
N ILE A 877 -13.14 39.05 24.47
CA ILE A 877 -13.24 37.72 23.87
C ILE A 877 -13.38 36.66 24.97
N LEU A 878 -14.50 35.98 24.97
CA LEU A 878 -14.66 34.74 25.76
C LEU A 878 -14.13 33.57 24.93
N THR A 879 -13.18 32.83 25.47
CA THR A 879 -12.62 31.62 24.82
C THR A 879 -12.94 30.42 25.71
N THR A 880 -13.65 29.43 25.15
CA THR A 880 -13.94 28.18 25.85
C THR A 880 -12.70 27.26 25.86
N SER A 881 -12.72 26.23 26.67
CA SER A 881 -11.66 25.19 26.68
C SER A 881 -11.54 24.42 25.34
N ALA A 882 -12.60 24.38 24.55
CA ALA A 882 -12.59 23.87 23.18
C ALA A 882 -11.93 24.83 22.17
N GLY A 883 -11.60 26.04 22.56
CA GLY A 883 -11.02 27.05 21.70
C GLY A 883 -12.03 27.91 20.94
N ASP A 884 -13.33 27.70 21.13
CA ASP A 884 -14.35 28.55 20.52
C ASP A 884 -14.26 29.95 21.12
N LYS A 885 -14.28 30.96 20.26
CA LYS A 885 -14.18 32.35 20.68
C LYS A 885 -15.52 33.08 20.45
N TYR A 886 -15.95 33.77 21.44
CA TYR A 886 -17.15 34.62 21.40
C TYR A 886 -16.77 36.06 21.72
N THR A 887 -17.16 36.98 20.83
CA THR A 887 -16.98 38.40 21.06
C THR A 887 -18.14 38.94 21.93
N LEU A 888 -17.79 39.61 22.99
CA LEU A 888 -18.76 40.19 23.93
C LEU A 888 -19.14 41.59 23.46
N ILE A 889 -20.43 41.87 23.41
CA ILE A 889 -20.96 43.18 22.98
C ILE A 889 -21.80 43.78 24.08
N VAL A 890 -21.32 44.86 24.69
CA VAL A 890 -22.03 45.64 25.70
C VAL A 890 -22.90 46.65 25.01
N THR A 891 -24.19 46.59 25.29
CA THR A 891 -25.17 47.45 24.62
C THR A 891 -24.89 48.97 24.87
N GLY A 892 -24.60 49.68 23.81
CA GLY A 892 -24.32 51.09 23.87
C GLY A 892 -22.85 51.49 24.12
N ASP A 893 -21.98 50.55 24.42
CA ASP A 893 -20.55 50.78 24.71
C ASP A 893 -19.77 50.85 23.36
N LEU A 894 -19.76 51.98 22.74
CA LEU A 894 -19.08 52.19 21.46
C LEU A 894 -17.60 52.52 21.63
N ASN A 895 -17.20 52.99 22.79
CA ASN A 895 -15.79 53.31 23.05
C ASN A 895 -15.03 52.17 23.69
N LYS A 896 -15.71 51.04 23.92
CA LYS A 896 -15.16 49.77 24.43
C LYS A 896 -14.57 49.86 25.84
N ASP A 897 -15.16 50.74 26.71
CA ASP A 897 -14.73 50.89 28.09
C ASP A 897 -15.67 50.17 29.09
N GLY A 898 -16.64 49.41 28.58
CA GLY A 898 -17.64 48.68 29.38
C GLY A 898 -18.68 49.56 30.05
N LYS A 899 -18.81 50.77 29.71
CA LYS A 899 -19.75 51.75 30.23
C LYS A 899 -20.53 52.41 29.14
N LEU A 900 -21.76 52.74 29.40
CA LEU A 900 -22.53 53.60 28.56
C LEU A 900 -22.46 55.04 29.08
N ASN A 901 -21.86 55.96 28.41
CA ASN A 901 -21.68 57.34 28.84
C ASN A 901 -21.76 58.32 27.62
N LEU A 902 -21.51 59.60 27.93
CA LEU A 902 -21.60 60.65 26.87
C LEU A 902 -20.62 60.47 25.74
N LYS A 903 -19.50 59.79 25.93
CA LYS A 903 -18.50 59.53 24.87
C LYS A 903 -19.08 58.58 23.82
N ASP A 904 -19.83 57.55 24.22
CA ASP A 904 -20.52 56.65 23.34
C ASP A 904 -21.62 57.34 22.55
N LEU A 905 -22.41 58.15 23.26
CA LEU A 905 -23.44 58.94 22.59
C LEU A 905 -22.82 59.92 21.56
N VAL A 906 -21.71 60.55 21.89
CA VAL A 906 -20.96 61.40 20.95
C VAL A 906 -20.43 60.60 19.78
N LYS A 907 -19.89 59.40 20.02
CA LYS A 907 -19.39 58.52 18.96
C LYS A 907 -20.53 58.08 18.05
N MET A 908 -21.66 57.71 18.59
CA MET A 908 -22.85 57.36 17.82
C MET A 908 -23.42 58.55 17.03
N ARG A 909 -23.41 59.76 17.63
CA ARG A 909 -23.79 60.97 16.89
C ARG A 909 -22.87 61.31 15.75
N LYS A 910 -21.55 61.12 15.91
CA LYS A 910 -20.57 61.34 14.86
C LYS A 910 -20.80 60.36 13.72
N TYR A 911 -21.12 59.11 14.01
CA TYR A 911 -21.50 58.15 12.99
C TYR A 911 -22.64 58.63 12.12
N PHE A 912 -23.69 59.24 12.73
CA PHE A 912 -24.82 59.77 11.96
C PHE A 912 -24.53 61.12 11.27
N LEU A 913 -23.59 61.89 11.76
CA LEU A 913 -23.32 63.25 11.23
C LEU A 913 -22.23 63.26 10.15
N ASP A 914 -21.18 62.54 10.39
CA ASP A 914 -19.91 62.56 9.63
C ASP A 914 -19.63 61.32 8.84
N GLY A 915 -20.47 60.29 8.94
CA GLY A 915 -20.23 58.98 8.39
C GLY A 915 -18.99 58.29 9.01
N ASN A 916 -18.64 58.62 10.24
CA ASN A 916 -17.48 58.13 10.96
C ASN A 916 -17.61 56.61 11.10
N ASN A 917 -16.65 55.84 10.63
CA ASN A 917 -16.71 54.40 10.63
C ASN A 917 -16.70 53.87 12.07
N LEU A 918 -17.74 53.13 12.42
CA LEU A 918 -17.73 52.20 13.54
C LEU A 918 -17.14 50.86 13.07
N ASP A 919 -16.35 50.21 13.89
CA ASP A 919 -15.94 48.86 13.57
C ASP A 919 -17.09 47.85 13.81
N GLU A 920 -16.88 46.59 13.43
CA GLU A 920 -17.92 45.58 13.48
C GLU A 920 -18.51 45.40 14.88
N ASN A 921 -17.69 45.43 15.93
CA ASN A 921 -18.14 45.30 17.30
C ASN A 921 -18.89 46.54 17.78
N GLU A 922 -18.44 47.70 17.40
CA GLU A 922 -19.10 48.99 17.67
C GLU A 922 -20.45 49.10 16.97
N ILE A 923 -20.56 48.56 15.76
CA ILE A 923 -21.82 48.42 15.02
C ILE A 923 -22.81 47.60 15.83
N LEU A 924 -22.39 46.46 16.34
CA LEU A 924 -23.22 45.57 17.17
C LEU A 924 -23.63 46.22 18.49
N ALA A 925 -22.72 46.98 19.11
CA ALA A 925 -23.01 47.71 20.35
C ALA A 925 -23.95 48.90 20.13
N ALA A 926 -23.92 49.51 18.95
CA ALA A 926 -24.76 50.64 18.57
C ALA A 926 -26.22 50.28 18.35
N ASP A 927 -26.52 49.05 17.97
CA ASP A 927 -27.88 48.53 17.84
C ASP A 927 -28.51 48.31 19.22
N CYS A 928 -28.91 49.40 19.85
CA CYS A 928 -29.42 49.37 21.23
C CYS A 928 -30.84 48.82 21.36
N ASN A 929 -31.55 48.67 20.23
CA ASN A 929 -32.89 48.11 20.21
C ASN A 929 -32.97 46.69 19.66
N PHE A 930 -31.83 46.15 19.19
CA PHE A 930 -31.66 44.81 18.61
C PHE A 930 -32.49 44.53 17.35
N ASP A 931 -32.78 45.58 16.53
CA ASP A 931 -33.56 45.41 15.29
C ASP A 931 -32.67 45.13 14.07
N GLY A 932 -31.34 44.98 14.26
CA GLY A 932 -30.34 44.68 13.21
C GLY A 932 -29.99 45.87 12.34
N LYS A 933 -30.42 47.09 12.70
CA LYS A 933 -30.16 48.33 11.94
C LYS A 933 -29.74 49.45 12.87
N ILE A 934 -28.67 50.14 12.58
CA ILE A 934 -28.27 51.32 13.32
C ILE A 934 -29.00 52.53 12.71
N ASN A 935 -29.91 53.13 13.47
CA ASN A 935 -30.69 54.24 13.04
C ASN A 935 -31.01 55.20 14.22
N LEU A 936 -31.76 56.24 13.95
CA LEU A 936 -32.10 57.22 14.98
C LEU A 936 -32.86 56.65 16.19
N LYS A 937 -33.52 55.50 16.05
CA LYS A 937 -34.19 54.85 17.18
C LYS A 937 -33.16 54.33 18.20
N ASP A 938 -32.02 53.86 17.74
CA ASP A 938 -30.93 53.42 18.61
C ASP A 938 -30.28 54.59 19.33
N LEU A 939 -30.07 55.66 18.61
CA LEU A 939 -29.60 56.90 19.24
C LEU A 939 -30.55 57.41 20.32
N VAL A 940 -31.86 57.39 20.03
CA VAL A 940 -32.89 57.72 21.02
C VAL A 940 -32.88 56.72 22.18
N LYS A 941 -32.77 55.41 21.87
CA LYS A 941 -32.70 54.38 22.89
C LYS A 941 -31.47 54.53 23.78
N MET A 942 -30.30 54.74 23.20
CA MET A 942 -29.06 55.03 23.89
C MET A 942 -29.16 56.26 24.78
N ARG A 943 -29.79 57.32 24.32
CA ARG A 943 -30.04 58.51 25.14
C ARG A 943 -30.99 58.27 26.30
N LEU A 944 -32.02 57.44 26.08
CA LEU A 944 -32.94 57.05 27.16
C LEU A 944 -32.23 56.19 28.18
N MET A 945 -31.36 55.28 27.80
CA MET A 945 -30.55 54.47 28.71
C MET A 945 -29.64 55.36 29.56
N LEU A 946 -29.00 56.37 28.97
CA LEU A 946 -28.19 57.34 29.69
C LEU A 946 -29.01 58.18 30.68
N LEU A 947 -30.20 58.63 30.29
CA LEU A 947 -31.07 59.45 31.16
C LEU A 947 -31.62 58.63 32.34
N ASN A 948 -31.86 57.33 32.11
CA ASN A 948 -32.30 56.42 33.18
C ASN A 948 -31.17 56.08 34.20
N GLN A 949 -29.92 56.19 33.81
CA GLN A 949 -28.78 56.07 34.73
C GLN A 949 -28.72 57.25 35.71
N ASP A 950 -28.99 58.47 35.20
CA ASP A 950 -29.00 59.68 36.06
C ASP A 950 -30.20 59.71 37.03
N ALA A 951 -31.27 58.99 36.71
CA ALA A 951 -32.44 58.88 37.57
C ALA A 951 -32.32 57.87 38.69
N THR A 952 -31.29 56.97 38.63
CA THR A 952 -30.99 55.95 39.64
C THR A 952 -29.79 56.29 40.54
N LYS A 953 -29.16 57.45 40.35
CA LYS A 953 -28.18 58.06 41.21
C LYS A 953 -28.85 59.14 42.02
#